data_7fcfc2bed156eb21264ccb7b4d917661
#
_entry.id   7fcfc2bed156eb21264ccb7b4d917661
#
_cell.length_a   1.000
_cell.length_b   1.000
_cell.length_c   1.000
_cell.angle_alpha   90.00
_cell.angle_beta   90.00
_cell.angle_gamma   90.00
#
_symmetry.space_group_name_H-M   'P 1'
#
loop_
_entity.id
_entity.type
_entity.pdbx_description
1 polymer ?
#
loop_
_entity_poly.entity_id
_entity_poly.type
_entity_poly.pdbx_seq_one_letter_code
_entity_poly.pdbx_strand_id
1 'polypeptide(L)'
;MVKARITIETSAVEKAALDAVLRGSGLTLPEWFGTQVDALRASVGGLSHSQEEQLNCLKDLSDPAPVMASLNAVDWSFTNDDTSYLSHDIHPYPGKFIPQIPRNLITRLSLRGELVYDPFGGSGTTALEAILLGRRALSTDVHPLAKIIGEAKTLTLTKEEEEQTSEIAERLMILSWQPSNLKTELGIHRNQYIEYVPDIPNISEWFHQNAVEELAYIRWTLENSPSRKVRTLANATLSKSVLKASFQDGETRYARRPREVINGFVLRLFAANLLGALKKIQVLGPVLQFREATFGTIDLRTAPVVTERESGFGGLIQDSVDLIVTSPPYPNTTDYHLYHRFRLFWLGYDPRTLANAEIGSHLRHQKEGTGFEHYLQEMKMCLDKMFRVLRPGRYAVIVLGDGIFGGRVYRTPEELARAATDVGFESLGTISRPVHATKRSFISPARRIRFEKLLVLRKPEEHFIVDLMKPHYKLWPYEVDLRRREVFGLCGLQPTEQSTGDLTIPVSCLSVDKLRRLTFTYAFRTDHYSQESTWQGVVENGDGLTSRSQRKDPKYATHGIHAYKGKFYPQLAKCLFNLAQLLPGQKVIDPFCGSGTVLLEAYLNGLTAVGIDLNPLAVKIARVKTELLELDPYIRDRHLAQFKKHLDLPQETDDSLRMFSASVLGELLSWFPKPVLRKLGWLLEQIQQVPDPRVRDFLEVILSSLVRSVSNQDPRDLRIRRRETPIPDAPVYELFGARLGELRLRLQQFAERSKFAPNIFYPVQAVHGDSREIQSLTKSGVEQHSCDAIVTSPPYATALPYIDTDRLSLLLLYGMASKDRSTIEASLIGTREINKRKKEQIDALIDRSDFAGIRSSQACDTVSEIRRRNRDSDGGFRKQNTASLLYLYFRDISAVFENIDWMLRKGGQAFFVIGDNRTTAGDKEIRIQSGQALQEIGISLGWKLADTIPITVTTENRLHVKNSITENSILWFKK
;
A
#
# COMPACT_ATOMS: atom_id res chain seq x y z
N MET A 1 -14.72 7.01 -3.80
CA MET A 1 -14.33 6.54 -5.15
C MET A 1 -13.25 7.46 -5.68
N VAL A 2 -12.02 7.00 -5.69
CA VAL A 2 -10.92 7.71 -6.35
C VAL A 2 -11.31 7.83 -7.81
N LYS A 3 -11.43 9.05 -8.33
CA LYS A 3 -11.51 9.27 -9.78
C LYS A 3 -10.14 8.93 -10.37
N ALA A 4 -9.86 7.64 -10.54
CA ALA A 4 -8.85 7.24 -11.49
C ALA A 4 -9.32 7.75 -12.85
N ARG A 5 -8.60 8.69 -13.44
CA ARG A 5 -8.81 9.09 -14.83
C ARG A 5 -8.31 7.93 -15.68
N ILE A 6 -9.19 7.01 -16.02
CA ILE A 6 -8.91 5.99 -17.02
C ILE A 6 -9.14 6.68 -18.35
N THR A 7 -8.07 6.97 -19.06
CA THR A 7 -8.15 7.39 -20.46
C THR A 7 -8.31 6.10 -21.27
N ILE A 8 -9.52 5.85 -21.75
CA ILE A 8 -9.78 4.75 -22.69
C ILE A 8 -9.60 5.33 -24.08
N GLU A 9 -8.51 4.99 -24.73
CA GLU A 9 -8.38 5.22 -26.18
C GLU A 9 -9.26 4.19 -26.87
N THR A 10 -10.42 4.61 -27.32
CA THR A 10 -11.37 3.78 -28.06
C THR A 10 -11.50 4.28 -29.49
N SER A 11 -11.68 3.37 -30.43
CA SER A 11 -12.09 3.72 -31.78
C SER A 11 -13.47 4.41 -31.76
N ALA A 12 -13.81 5.17 -32.78
CA ALA A 12 -15.09 5.87 -32.87
C ALA A 12 -16.30 4.91 -32.73
N VAL A 13 -16.16 3.66 -33.17
CA VAL A 13 -17.18 2.61 -33.08
C VAL A 13 -17.35 2.12 -31.64
N GLU A 14 -16.25 1.90 -30.93
CA GLU A 14 -16.27 1.46 -29.53
C GLU A 14 -16.79 2.55 -28.60
N LYS A 15 -16.47 3.82 -28.91
CA LYS A 15 -17.02 4.97 -28.19
C LYS A 15 -18.53 5.08 -28.36
N ALA A 16 -19.05 4.91 -29.57
CA ALA A 16 -20.47 4.91 -29.84
C ALA A 16 -21.20 3.75 -29.16
N ALA A 17 -20.59 2.57 -29.09
CA ALA A 17 -21.12 1.41 -28.38
C ALA A 17 -21.16 1.65 -26.87
N LEU A 18 -20.10 2.22 -26.28
CA LEU A 18 -20.03 2.57 -24.87
C LEU A 18 -21.06 3.64 -24.49
N ASP A 19 -21.21 4.69 -25.30
CA ASP A 19 -22.21 5.74 -25.12
C ASP A 19 -23.66 5.19 -25.22
N ALA A 20 -23.89 4.16 -26.03
CA ALA A 20 -25.18 3.49 -26.13
C ALA A 20 -25.48 2.66 -24.87
N VAL A 21 -24.50 1.95 -24.32
CA VAL A 21 -24.62 1.19 -23.07
C VAL A 21 -24.86 2.13 -21.87
N LEU A 22 -24.15 3.23 -21.78
CA LEU A 22 -24.33 4.24 -20.72
C LEU A 22 -25.70 4.89 -20.78
N ARG A 23 -26.20 5.24 -21.97
CA ARG A 23 -27.57 5.76 -22.15
C ARG A 23 -28.64 4.75 -21.79
N GLY A 24 -28.45 3.48 -22.13
CA GLY A 24 -29.36 2.39 -21.79
C GLY A 24 -29.42 2.04 -20.30
N SER A 25 -28.31 2.26 -19.58
CA SER A 25 -28.23 1.98 -18.14
C SER A 25 -28.59 3.16 -17.25
N GLY A 26 -28.67 4.38 -17.79
CA GLY A 26 -28.89 5.63 -17.03
C GLY A 26 -27.72 5.99 -16.08
N LEU A 27 -26.57 5.34 -16.23
CA LEU A 27 -25.40 5.54 -15.37
C LEU A 27 -24.38 6.44 -16.07
N THR A 28 -23.63 7.19 -15.28
CA THR A 28 -22.40 7.85 -15.75
C THR A 28 -21.27 6.81 -15.95
N LEU A 29 -20.28 7.12 -16.78
CA LEU A 29 -19.15 6.22 -17.01
C LEU A 29 -18.44 5.78 -15.71
N PRO A 30 -18.18 6.64 -14.71
CA PRO A 30 -17.64 6.22 -13.41
C PRO A 30 -18.57 5.30 -12.61
N GLU A 31 -19.88 5.53 -12.62
CA GLU A 31 -20.87 4.67 -11.94
C GLU A 31 -20.99 3.32 -12.61
N TRP A 32 -21.03 3.30 -13.95
CA TRP A 32 -21.02 2.05 -14.72
C TRP A 32 -19.75 1.26 -14.47
N PHE A 33 -18.57 1.92 -14.45
CA PHE A 33 -17.31 1.27 -14.15
C PHE A 33 -17.26 0.74 -12.69
N GLY A 34 -17.82 1.49 -11.74
CA GLY A 34 -18.01 1.05 -10.37
C GLY A 34 -18.86 -0.23 -10.30
N THR A 35 -20.01 -0.25 -10.98
CA THR A 35 -20.87 -1.44 -11.04
C THR A 35 -20.22 -2.63 -11.75
N GLN A 36 -19.38 -2.40 -12.77
CA GLN A 36 -18.61 -3.50 -13.42
C GLN A 36 -17.52 -4.04 -12.50
N VAL A 37 -16.83 -3.19 -11.76
CA VAL A 37 -15.84 -3.60 -10.76
C VAL A 37 -16.50 -4.35 -9.61
N ASP A 38 -17.67 -3.91 -9.15
CA ASP A 38 -18.43 -4.59 -8.09
C ASP A 38 -19.07 -5.88 -8.60
N ALA A 39 -19.53 -5.93 -9.86
CA ALA A 39 -19.99 -7.15 -10.53
C ALA A 39 -18.82 -8.15 -10.75
N LEU A 40 -17.64 -7.67 -11.12
CA LEU A 40 -16.42 -8.50 -11.18
C LEU A 40 -16.03 -9.03 -9.80
N ARG A 41 -16.11 -8.21 -8.75
CA ARG A 41 -15.89 -8.62 -7.37
C ARG A 41 -16.93 -9.65 -6.91
N ALA A 42 -18.20 -9.44 -7.21
CA ALA A 42 -19.27 -10.37 -6.89
C ALA A 42 -19.20 -11.68 -7.69
N SER A 43 -18.83 -11.62 -8.97
CA SER A 43 -18.64 -12.82 -9.83
C SER A 43 -17.46 -13.69 -9.39
N VAL A 44 -16.52 -13.10 -8.67
CA VAL A 44 -15.35 -13.76 -8.10
C VAL A 44 -15.67 -14.42 -6.74
N GLY A 45 -16.93 -14.35 -6.25
CA GLY A 45 -17.30 -14.88 -4.92
C GLY A 45 -16.63 -14.14 -3.77
N GLY A 46 -16.17 -12.91 -3.99
CA GLY A 46 -15.51 -12.08 -3.00
C GLY A 46 -16.50 -11.35 -2.11
N LEU A 47 -16.19 -11.26 -0.82
CA LEU A 47 -16.85 -10.35 0.08
C LEU A 47 -16.73 -8.92 -0.48
N SER A 48 -17.75 -8.09 -0.33
CA SER A 48 -17.63 -6.67 -0.63
C SER A 48 -16.53 -6.03 0.24
N HIS A 49 -15.94 -4.95 -0.21
CA HIS A 49 -14.91 -4.25 0.55
C HIS A 49 -15.36 -3.93 1.99
N SER A 50 -16.63 -3.54 2.17
CA SER A 50 -17.24 -3.31 3.48
C SER A 50 -17.39 -4.58 4.33
N GLN A 51 -17.66 -5.73 3.73
CA GLN A 51 -17.71 -7.02 4.45
C GLN A 51 -16.32 -7.53 4.84
N GLU A 52 -15.30 -7.31 4.00
CA GLU A 52 -13.89 -7.57 4.36
C GLU A 52 -13.43 -6.66 5.50
N GLU A 53 -13.82 -5.38 5.49
CA GLU A 53 -13.51 -4.43 6.56
C GLU A 53 -14.18 -4.82 7.88
N GLN A 54 -15.46 -5.20 7.87
CA GLN A 54 -16.16 -5.69 9.05
C GLN A 54 -15.55 -6.96 9.63
N LEU A 55 -15.13 -7.89 8.78
CA LEU A 55 -14.44 -9.11 9.21
C LEU A 55 -13.03 -8.82 9.77
N ASN A 56 -12.32 -7.84 9.23
CA ASN A 56 -10.99 -7.46 9.73
C ASN A 56 -11.04 -6.72 11.07
N CYS A 57 -12.09 -5.97 11.36
CA CYS A 57 -12.28 -5.26 12.63
C CYS A 57 -12.64 -6.20 13.81
N LEU A 58 -13.11 -7.42 13.53
CA LEU A 58 -13.64 -8.35 14.55
C LEU A 58 -12.71 -9.52 14.86
N LYS A 59 -11.50 -9.57 14.25
CA LYS A 59 -10.64 -10.74 14.35
C LYS A 59 -9.82 -10.76 15.64
N ASP A 60 -10.35 -11.47 16.62
CA ASP A 60 -9.51 -12.10 17.64
C ASP A 60 -9.13 -13.52 17.16
N LEU A 61 -7.88 -13.67 16.70
CA LEU A 61 -7.33 -14.96 16.28
C LEU A 61 -6.77 -15.75 17.46
N SER A 62 -6.79 -15.21 18.68
CA SER A 62 -6.30 -15.88 19.88
C SER A 62 -7.25 -16.97 20.37
N ASP A 63 -8.56 -16.75 20.22
CA ASP A 63 -9.57 -17.75 20.58
C ASP A 63 -9.94 -18.62 19.37
N PRO A 64 -9.67 -19.93 19.41
CA PRO A 64 -9.99 -20.82 18.30
C PRO A 64 -11.50 -21.07 18.12
N ALA A 65 -12.34 -20.85 19.14
CA ALA A 65 -13.76 -21.14 19.03
C ALA A 65 -14.53 -20.22 18.06
N PRO A 66 -14.40 -18.87 18.10
CA PRO A 66 -14.93 -17.98 17.09
C PRO A 66 -14.35 -18.22 15.69
N VAL A 67 -13.06 -18.57 15.60
CA VAL A 67 -12.39 -18.90 14.35
C VAL A 67 -13.06 -20.10 13.69
N MET A 68 -13.22 -21.22 14.42
CA MET A 68 -13.90 -22.42 13.91
C MET A 68 -15.36 -22.15 13.57
N ALA A 69 -16.08 -21.34 14.34
CA ALA A 69 -17.45 -20.95 14.03
C ALA A 69 -17.53 -20.18 12.71
N SER A 70 -16.59 -19.24 12.48
CA SER A 70 -16.47 -18.47 11.24
C SER A 70 -16.17 -19.35 10.01
N LEU A 71 -15.33 -20.36 10.16
CA LEU A 71 -15.01 -21.31 9.09
C LEU A 71 -16.18 -22.25 8.79
N ASN A 72 -16.89 -22.73 9.80
CA ASN A 72 -18.07 -23.60 9.64
C ASN A 72 -19.26 -22.88 9.00
N ALA A 73 -19.33 -21.54 9.07
CA ALA A 73 -20.37 -20.73 8.43
C ALA A 73 -20.20 -20.59 6.92
N VAL A 74 -19.07 -21.01 6.33
CA VAL A 74 -18.81 -20.91 4.89
C VAL A 74 -19.40 -22.10 4.14
N ASP A 75 -20.10 -21.85 3.05
CA ASP A 75 -20.41 -22.90 2.06
C ASP A 75 -19.16 -23.21 1.21
N TRP A 76 -18.47 -24.29 1.56
CA TRP A 76 -17.25 -24.72 0.86
C TRP A 76 -17.50 -25.44 -0.47
N SER A 77 -18.72 -25.51 -0.95
CA SER A 77 -19.05 -26.16 -2.26
C SER A 77 -18.58 -25.33 -3.45
N PHE A 78 -18.78 -24.02 -3.44
CA PHE A 78 -18.46 -23.06 -4.51
C PHE A 78 -18.85 -23.58 -5.90
N THR A 79 -20.06 -24.14 -6.04
CA THR A 79 -20.47 -24.87 -7.25
C THR A 79 -20.68 -23.95 -8.45
N ASN A 80 -21.08 -22.69 -8.22
CA ASN A 80 -21.40 -21.72 -9.25
C ASN A 80 -20.34 -20.66 -9.47
N ASP A 81 -19.21 -20.72 -8.76
CA ASP A 81 -18.20 -19.69 -8.79
C ASP A 81 -17.23 -19.85 -9.96
N ASP A 82 -16.82 -18.74 -10.56
CA ASP A 82 -15.73 -18.74 -11.55
C ASP A 82 -14.39 -19.09 -10.84
N THR A 83 -13.74 -20.13 -11.34
CA THR A 83 -12.44 -20.61 -10.80
C THR A 83 -11.26 -20.24 -11.69
N SER A 84 -11.50 -19.46 -12.76
CA SER A 84 -10.52 -19.16 -13.82
C SER A 84 -10.19 -17.67 -13.95
N TYR A 85 -10.71 -16.84 -13.05
CA TYR A 85 -10.52 -15.38 -13.11
C TYR A 85 -9.06 -14.95 -13.03
N LEU A 86 -8.78 -13.74 -13.53
CA LEU A 86 -7.46 -13.13 -13.61
C LEU A 86 -6.41 -14.05 -14.24
N SER A 87 -5.32 -14.34 -13.53
CA SER A 87 -4.22 -15.17 -14.02
C SER A 87 -4.30 -16.66 -13.59
N HIS A 88 -5.38 -17.08 -12.91
CA HIS A 88 -5.50 -18.45 -12.41
C HIS A 88 -5.45 -19.53 -13.51
N ASP A 89 -5.89 -19.22 -14.71
CA ASP A 89 -5.96 -20.14 -15.86
C ASP A 89 -4.83 -19.93 -16.89
N ILE A 90 -3.79 -19.16 -16.58
CA ILE A 90 -2.64 -18.99 -17.48
C ILE A 90 -2.07 -20.34 -17.89
N HIS A 91 -2.00 -21.31 -16.97
CA HIS A 91 -1.51 -22.63 -17.23
C HIS A 91 -2.41 -23.72 -16.62
N PRO A 92 -2.71 -24.84 -17.35
CA PRO A 92 -3.35 -26.00 -16.77
C PRO A 92 -2.39 -26.70 -15.81
N TYR A 93 -2.87 -27.02 -14.60
CA TYR A 93 -2.10 -27.75 -13.59
C TYR A 93 -3.03 -28.73 -12.88
N PRO A 94 -2.68 -30.05 -12.84
CA PRO A 94 -3.51 -31.03 -12.14
C PRO A 94 -3.44 -30.84 -10.64
N GLY A 95 -4.51 -31.21 -9.94
CA GLY A 95 -4.54 -31.20 -8.48
C GLY A 95 -4.60 -29.81 -7.84
N LYS A 96 -4.71 -28.70 -8.60
CA LYS A 96 -4.92 -27.38 -7.98
C LYS A 96 -6.31 -27.31 -7.36
N PHE A 97 -6.41 -26.81 -6.14
CA PHE A 97 -7.71 -26.48 -5.56
C PHE A 97 -8.24 -25.14 -6.07
N ILE A 98 -9.54 -24.92 -5.91
CA ILE A 98 -10.19 -23.72 -6.45
C ILE A 98 -9.77 -22.47 -5.66
N PRO A 99 -9.63 -21.29 -6.31
CA PRO A 99 -9.15 -20.08 -5.67
C PRO A 99 -9.98 -19.61 -4.47
N GLN A 100 -11.28 -19.90 -4.46
CA GLN A 100 -12.19 -19.53 -3.38
C GLN A 100 -11.80 -20.15 -2.02
N ILE A 101 -11.15 -21.32 -2.02
CA ILE A 101 -10.71 -21.97 -0.79
C ILE A 101 -9.62 -21.13 -0.09
N PRO A 102 -8.43 -20.92 -0.69
CA PRO A 102 -7.42 -20.10 -0.06
C PRO A 102 -7.91 -18.68 0.19
N ARG A 103 -8.72 -18.09 -0.71
CA ARG A 103 -9.30 -16.76 -0.51
C ARG A 103 -10.08 -16.67 0.80
N ASN A 104 -11.00 -17.58 1.04
CA ASN A 104 -11.79 -17.60 2.27
C ASN A 104 -10.94 -17.89 3.51
N LEU A 105 -9.98 -18.79 3.44
CA LEU A 105 -9.07 -19.09 4.55
C LEU A 105 -8.17 -17.89 4.88
N ILE A 106 -7.52 -17.31 3.90
CA ILE A 106 -6.64 -16.15 4.05
C ILE A 106 -7.41 -14.96 4.63
N THR A 107 -8.62 -14.69 4.10
CA THR A 107 -9.46 -13.61 4.58
C THR A 107 -9.82 -13.79 6.06
N ARG A 108 -10.06 -15.01 6.54
CA ARG A 108 -10.50 -15.27 7.92
C ARG A 108 -9.35 -15.50 8.91
N LEU A 109 -8.23 -16.05 8.46
CA LEU A 109 -7.15 -16.54 9.35
C LEU A 109 -5.89 -15.69 9.31
N SER A 110 -5.88 -14.58 8.54
CA SER A 110 -4.74 -13.68 8.49
C SER A 110 -5.16 -12.22 8.40
N LEU A 111 -4.23 -11.33 8.75
CA LEU A 111 -4.36 -9.89 8.58
C LEU A 111 -3.58 -9.43 7.33
N ARG A 112 -3.91 -8.25 6.81
CA ARG A 112 -3.17 -7.65 5.70
C ARG A 112 -1.71 -7.39 6.10
N GLY A 113 -0.77 -7.59 5.16
CA GLY A 113 0.67 -7.50 5.40
C GLY A 113 1.31 -8.75 6.01
N GLU A 114 0.52 -9.70 6.53
CA GLU A 114 1.02 -10.96 7.07
C GLU A 114 1.52 -11.92 5.98
N LEU A 115 2.37 -12.87 6.36
CA LEU A 115 2.96 -13.84 5.46
C LEU A 115 2.14 -15.14 5.41
N VAL A 116 1.60 -15.42 4.23
CA VAL A 116 0.91 -16.70 3.93
C VAL A 116 1.88 -17.64 3.22
N TYR A 117 1.97 -18.88 3.69
CA TYR A 117 2.86 -19.89 3.13
C TYR A 117 2.09 -21.08 2.57
N ASP A 118 2.45 -21.47 1.36
CA ASP A 118 2.02 -22.71 0.74
C ASP A 118 3.25 -23.61 0.47
N PRO A 119 3.51 -24.63 1.32
CA PRO A 119 4.64 -25.53 1.17
C PRO A 119 4.52 -26.55 0.02
N PHE A 120 3.32 -26.70 -0.57
CA PHE A 120 3.04 -27.53 -1.74
C PHE A 120 2.34 -26.68 -2.80
N GLY A 121 2.98 -25.61 -3.19
CA GLY A 121 2.40 -24.47 -3.91
C GLY A 121 1.82 -24.78 -5.29
N GLY A 122 2.25 -25.87 -5.94
CA GLY A 122 1.75 -26.29 -7.24
C GLY A 122 1.71 -25.14 -8.23
N SER A 123 0.52 -24.78 -8.71
CA SER A 123 0.36 -23.68 -9.66
C SER A 123 0.31 -22.28 -9.02
N GLY A 124 0.61 -22.11 -7.73
CA GLY A 124 0.64 -20.79 -7.06
C GLY A 124 -0.74 -20.19 -6.77
N THR A 125 -1.78 -21.01 -6.57
CA THR A 125 -3.14 -20.52 -6.31
C THR A 125 -3.22 -19.76 -4.98
N THR A 126 -2.66 -20.32 -3.91
CA THR A 126 -2.60 -19.66 -2.58
C THR A 126 -1.80 -18.36 -2.65
N ALA A 127 -0.66 -18.38 -3.35
CA ALA A 127 0.20 -17.20 -3.45
C ALA A 127 -0.51 -16.04 -4.17
N LEU A 128 -1.21 -16.32 -5.28
CA LEU A 128 -1.97 -15.29 -6.00
C LEU A 128 -3.09 -14.71 -5.13
N GLU A 129 -3.88 -15.55 -4.46
CA GLU A 129 -4.94 -15.07 -3.57
C GLU A 129 -4.38 -14.26 -2.38
N ALA A 130 -3.24 -14.67 -1.82
CA ALA A 130 -2.61 -13.94 -0.73
C ALA A 130 -2.24 -12.51 -1.15
N ILE A 131 -1.57 -12.34 -2.30
CA ILE A 131 -1.19 -11.01 -2.76
C ILE A 131 -2.39 -10.18 -3.23
N LEU A 132 -3.43 -10.78 -3.82
CA LEU A 132 -4.68 -10.09 -4.16
C LEU A 132 -5.37 -9.51 -2.92
N LEU A 133 -5.32 -10.24 -1.81
CA LEU A 133 -5.88 -9.84 -0.52
C LEU A 133 -4.93 -8.95 0.31
N GLY A 134 -3.79 -8.51 -0.24
CA GLY A 134 -2.86 -7.63 0.46
C GLY A 134 -1.99 -8.31 1.51
N ARG A 135 -1.78 -9.62 1.40
CA ARG A 135 -0.82 -10.40 2.20
C ARG A 135 0.47 -10.58 1.42
N ARG A 136 1.55 -10.90 2.11
CA ARG A 136 2.79 -11.40 1.50
C ARG A 136 2.62 -12.90 1.25
N ALA A 137 3.27 -13.43 0.23
CA ALA A 137 3.17 -14.84 -0.11
C ALA A 137 4.54 -15.51 -0.20
N LEU A 138 4.65 -16.68 0.38
CA LEU A 138 5.73 -17.64 0.19
C LEU A 138 5.11 -18.91 -0.38
N SER A 139 5.65 -19.42 -1.46
CA SER A 139 5.19 -20.67 -2.07
C SER A 139 6.39 -21.51 -2.43
N THR A 140 6.41 -22.76 -1.98
CA THR A 140 7.49 -23.70 -2.31
C THR A 140 6.91 -24.97 -2.89
N ASP A 141 7.68 -25.61 -3.76
CA ASP A 141 7.33 -26.89 -4.34
C ASP A 141 8.63 -27.61 -4.75
N VAL A 142 8.62 -28.92 -4.77
CA VAL A 142 9.73 -29.71 -5.28
C VAL A 142 9.84 -29.62 -6.80
N HIS A 143 8.75 -29.26 -7.47
CA HIS A 143 8.64 -29.29 -8.91
C HIS A 143 9.00 -27.91 -9.54
N PRO A 144 10.04 -27.82 -10.39
CA PRO A 144 10.48 -26.52 -10.94
C PRO A 144 9.43 -25.84 -11.83
N LEU A 145 8.56 -26.59 -12.49
CA LEU A 145 7.45 -26.07 -13.27
C LEU A 145 6.44 -25.32 -12.38
N ALA A 146 6.22 -25.79 -11.15
CA ALA A 146 5.33 -25.12 -10.19
C ALA A 146 5.82 -23.68 -9.91
N LYS A 147 7.12 -23.53 -9.67
CA LYS A 147 7.75 -22.21 -9.49
C LYS A 147 7.55 -21.30 -10.71
N ILE A 148 7.84 -21.80 -11.92
CA ILE A 148 7.69 -21.03 -13.17
C ILE A 148 6.25 -20.55 -13.36
N ILE A 149 5.26 -21.41 -13.11
CA ILE A 149 3.84 -21.06 -13.24
C ILE A 149 3.43 -20.05 -12.16
N GLY A 150 3.84 -20.27 -10.91
CA GLY A 150 3.54 -19.38 -9.80
C GLY A 150 4.11 -17.97 -10.02
N GLU A 151 5.39 -17.88 -10.38
CA GLU A 151 6.02 -16.61 -10.75
C GLU A 151 5.27 -15.92 -11.91
N ALA A 152 4.95 -16.67 -12.99
CA ALA A 152 4.23 -16.12 -14.13
C ALA A 152 2.83 -15.58 -13.79
N LYS A 153 2.12 -16.20 -12.84
CA LYS A 153 0.78 -15.75 -12.40
C LYS A 153 0.80 -14.46 -11.58
N THR A 154 1.91 -14.18 -10.94
CA THR A 154 2.05 -13.06 -9.98
C THR A 154 2.96 -11.95 -10.51
N LEU A 155 3.37 -12.02 -11.77
CA LEU A 155 4.23 -11.02 -12.40
C LEU A 155 3.54 -9.67 -12.54
N THR A 156 4.37 -8.62 -12.42
CA THR A 156 4.08 -7.29 -12.93
C THR A 156 5.13 -6.92 -13.96
N LEU A 157 4.72 -6.53 -15.15
CA LEU A 157 5.59 -6.11 -16.24
C LEU A 157 5.65 -4.59 -16.33
N THR A 158 6.79 -4.05 -16.73
CA THR A 158 6.91 -2.66 -17.15
C THR A 158 6.34 -2.50 -18.55
N LYS A 159 6.05 -1.28 -18.99
CA LYS A 159 5.61 -1.02 -20.36
C LYS A 159 6.58 -1.55 -21.42
N GLU A 160 7.88 -1.41 -21.19
CA GLU A 160 8.91 -1.97 -22.08
C GLU A 160 8.89 -3.49 -22.11
N GLU A 161 8.66 -4.14 -20.97
CA GLU A 161 8.53 -5.60 -20.89
C GLU A 161 7.24 -6.09 -21.55
N GLU A 162 6.14 -5.32 -21.47
CA GLU A 162 4.90 -5.59 -22.20
C GLU A 162 5.11 -5.48 -23.71
N GLU A 163 5.73 -4.39 -24.18
CA GLU A 163 6.07 -4.15 -25.58
C GLU A 163 7.00 -5.29 -26.11
N GLN A 164 8.06 -5.61 -25.38
CA GLN A 164 8.95 -6.72 -25.73
C GLN A 164 8.20 -8.07 -25.81
N THR A 165 7.28 -8.32 -24.88
CA THR A 165 6.48 -9.55 -24.92
C THR A 165 5.56 -9.60 -26.14
N SER A 166 4.96 -8.46 -26.50
CA SER A 166 4.12 -8.31 -27.67
C SER A 166 4.93 -8.51 -28.96
N GLU A 167 6.08 -7.87 -29.08
CA GLU A 167 6.99 -7.99 -30.24
C GLU A 167 7.43 -9.43 -30.50
N ILE A 168 7.81 -10.17 -29.44
CA ILE A 168 8.16 -11.60 -29.55
C ILE A 168 6.97 -12.38 -30.10
N ALA A 169 5.78 -12.18 -29.54
CA ALA A 169 4.59 -12.92 -29.96
C ALA A 169 4.16 -12.56 -31.39
N GLU A 170 4.15 -11.27 -31.75
CA GLU A 170 3.79 -10.78 -33.08
C GLU A 170 4.76 -11.26 -34.15
N ARG A 171 6.06 -11.18 -33.89
CA ARG A 171 7.10 -11.71 -34.79
C ARG A 171 6.90 -13.19 -35.08
N LEU A 172 6.68 -14.01 -34.05
CA LEU A 172 6.45 -15.44 -34.22
C LEU A 172 5.11 -15.73 -34.91
N MET A 173 4.09 -14.94 -34.64
CA MET A 173 2.79 -15.04 -35.32
C MET A 173 2.93 -14.75 -36.81
N ILE A 174 3.55 -13.64 -37.21
CA ILE A 174 3.78 -13.26 -38.60
C ILE A 174 4.58 -14.35 -39.33
N LEU A 175 5.71 -14.78 -38.73
CA LEU A 175 6.56 -15.82 -39.29
C LEU A 175 5.79 -17.11 -39.54
N SER A 176 4.85 -17.47 -38.68
CA SER A 176 4.05 -18.68 -38.73
C SER A 176 3.07 -18.73 -39.94
N TRP A 177 2.69 -17.57 -40.50
CA TRP A 177 1.80 -17.46 -41.68
C TRP A 177 2.57 -17.41 -43.01
N GLN A 178 3.90 -17.42 -43.00
CA GLN A 178 4.76 -17.33 -44.17
C GLN A 178 5.65 -18.59 -44.30
N PRO A 179 5.14 -19.72 -44.79
CA PRO A 179 5.86 -21.02 -44.76
C PRO A 179 7.23 -20.99 -45.41
N SER A 180 7.42 -20.24 -46.49
CA SER A 180 8.70 -20.10 -47.20
C SER A 180 9.72 -19.33 -46.36
N ASN A 181 9.27 -18.19 -45.74
CA ASN A 181 10.11 -17.39 -44.83
C ASN A 181 10.45 -18.16 -43.56
N LEU A 182 9.48 -18.93 -43.05
CA LEU A 182 9.72 -19.78 -41.87
C LEU A 182 10.78 -20.83 -42.15
N LYS A 183 10.73 -21.54 -43.30
CA LYS A 183 11.76 -22.50 -43.66
C LYS A 183 13.15 -21.85 -43.81
N THR A 184 13.18 -20.67 -44.40
CA THR A 184 14.44 -19.90 -44.53
C THR A 184 14.99 -19.49 -43.18
N GLU A 185 14.16 -18.92 -42.34
CA GLU A 185 14.55 -18.48 -40.99
C GLU A 185 15.01 -19.64 -40.12
N LEU A 186 14.28 -20.76 -40.11
CA LEU A 186 14.68 -21.97 -39.40
C LEU A 186 16.00 -22.54 -39.97
N GLY A 187 16.20 -22.48 -41.30
CA GLY A 187 17.45 -22.91 -41.95
C GLY A 187 18.66 -22.08 -41.54
N ILE A 188 18.53 -20.75 -41.53
CA ILE A 188 19.58 -19.80 -41.15
C ILE A 188 20.04 -20.02 -39.71
N HIS A 189 19.11 -20.22 -38.80
CA HIS A 189 19.39 -20.30 -37.35
C HIS A 189 19.51 -21.73 -36.83
N ARG A 190 19.47 -22.74 -37.68
CA ARG A 190 19.44 -24.15 -37.29
C ARG A 190 20.57 -24.52 -36.32
N ASN A 191 21.78 -24.13 -36.63
CA ASN A 191 22.96 -24.44 -35.79
C ASN A 191 22.88 -23.80 -34.40
N GLN A 192 22.07 -22.75 -34.23
CA GLN A 192 21.92 -22.03 -32.97
C GLN A 192 20.80 -22.65 -32.11
N TYR A 193 19.66 -23.02 -32.71
CA TYR A 193 18.53 -23.55 -31.92
C TYR A 193 18.53 -25.07 -31.74
N ILE A 194 19.30 -25.82 -32.53
CA ILE A 194 19.34 -27.29 -32.45
C ILE A 194 19.79 -27.78 -31.07
N GLU A 195 20.65 -27.04 -30.40
CA GLU A 195 21.11 -27.34 -29.05
C GLU A 195 20.00 -27.28 -27.99
N TYR A 196 18.86 -26.65 -28.33
CA TYR A 196 17.71 -26.53 -27.45
C TYR A 196 16.72 -27.70 -27.61
N VAL A 197 16.97 -28.64 -28.53
CA VAL A 197 16.21 -29.87 -28.61
C VAL A 197 16.54 -30.77 -27.42
N PRO A 198 15.57 -31.10 -26.54
CA PRO A 198 15.83 -31.90 -25.37
C PRO A 198 16.06 -33.38 -25.72
N ASP A 199 16.84 -34.07 -24.87
CA ASP A 199 17.04 -35.51 -24.98
C ASP A 199 15.81 -36.30 -24.47
N ILE A 200 14.76 -36.35 -25.32
CA ILE A 200 13.55 -37.11 -25.05
C ILE A 200 13.70 -38.50 -25.70
N PRO A 201 13.60 -39.59 -24.93
CA PRO A 201 13.64 -40.93 -25.48
C PRO A 201 12.57 -41.11 -26.57
N ASN A 202 12.99 -41.55 -27.77
CA ASN A 202 12.12 -41.74 -28.93
C ASN A 202 11.28 -40.48 -29.27
N ILE A 203 11.91 -39.30 -29.33
CA ILE A 203 11.24 -38.02 -29.55
C ILE A 203 10.34 -38.03 -30.78
N SER A 204 10.72 -38.67 -31.87
CA SER A 204 9.96 -38.81 -33.11
C SER A 204 8.64 -39.58 -32.96
N GLU A 205 8.54 -40.42 -31.93
CA GLU A 205 7.27 -41.07 -31.60
C GLU A 205 6.27 -40.15 -30.90
N TRP A 206 6.74 -39.08 -30.28
CA TRP A 206 5.93 -38.16 -29.46
C TRP A 206 5.73 -36.80 -30.10
N PHE A 207 6.60 -36.41 -31.03
CA PHE A 207 6.52 -35.12 -31.71
C PHE A 207 6.76 -35.23 -33.20
N HIS A 208 6.00 -34.49 -33.98
CA HIS A 208 6.29 -34.29 -35.40
C HIS A 208 7.57 -33.46 -35.54
N GLN A 209 8.37 -33.71 -36.61
CA GLN A 209 9.61 -33.01 -36.88
C GLN A 209 9.44 -31.48 -36.86
N ASN A 210 8.40 -30.96 -37.53
CA ASN A 210 8.09 -29.53 -37.52
C ASN A 210 7.89 -28.98 -36.11
N ALA A 211 7.20 -29.74 -35.24
CA ALA A 211 6.98 -29.32 -33.85
C ALA A 211 8.30 -29.28 -33.05
N VAL A 212 9.23 -30.20 -33.28
CA VAL A 212 10.54 -30.21 -32.63
C VAL A 212 11.33 -28.96 -33.00
N GLU A 213 11.39 -28.64 -34.30
CA GLU A 213 12.13 -27.48 -34.80
C GLU A 213 11.54 -26.17 -34.33
N GLU A 214 10.20 -26.02 -34.38
CA GLU A 214 9.51 -24.82 -33.93
C GLU A 214 9.63 -24.60 -32.40
N LEU A 215 9.54 -25.66 -31.57
CA LEU A 215 9.72 -25.58 -30.12
C LEU A 215 11.17 -25.20 -29.75
N ALA A 216 12.14 -25.79 -30.46
CA ALA A 216 13.54 -25.45 -30.24
C ALA A 216 13.85 -24.00 -30.62
N TYR A 217 13.30 -23.52 -31.75
CA TYR A 217 13.43 -22.14 -32.19
C TYR A 217 12.79 -21.16 -31.19
N ILE A 218 11.62 -21.48 -30.65
CA ILE A 218 10.98 -20.68 -29.57
C ILE A 218 11.92 -20.62 -28.37
N ARG A 219 12.44 -21.76 -27.88
CA ARG A 219 13.35 -21.77 -26.74
C ARG A 219 14.57 -20.89 -26.97
N TRP A 220 15.23 -21.02 -28.10
CA TRP A 220 16.37 -20.19 -28.48
C TRP A 220 16.01 -18.70 -28.48
N THR A 221 14.86 -18.34 -29.05
CA THR A 221 14.37 -16.96 -29.05
C THR A 221 14.19 -16.42 -27.62
N LEU A 222 13.66 -17.24 -26.70
CA LEU A 222 13.39 -16.83 -25.31
C LEU A 222 14.67 -16.67 -24.48
N GLU A 223 15.67 -17.55 -24.67
CA GLU A 223 16.94 -17.43 -23.95
C GLU A 223 17.72 -16.15 -24.33
N ASN A 224 17.51 -15.67 -25.55
CA ASN A 224 18.10 -14.41 -26.02
C ASN A 224 17.31 -13.16 -25.60
N SER A 225 16.17 -13.30 -24.88
CA SER A 225 15.42 -12.16 -24.35
C SER A 225 16.15 -11.56 -23.13
N PRO A 226 16.35 -10.22 -23.04
CA PRO A 226 17.09 -9.60 -21.95
C PRO A 226 16.33 -9.62 -20.63
N SER A 227 14.98 -9.56 -20.63
CA SER A 227 14.19 -9.54 -19.40
C SER A 227 13.93 -10.93 -18.84
N ARG A 228 14.30 -11.14 -17.57
CA ARG A 228 13.94 -12.36 -16.82
C ARG A 228 12.43 -12.53 -16.69
N LYS A 229 11.67 -11.45 -16.49
CA LYS A 229 10.22 -11.51 -16.30
C LYS A 229 9.52 -11.93 -17.59
N VAL A 230 9.95 -11.38 -18.73
CA VAL A 230 9.46 -11.81 -20.06
C VAL A 230 9.74 -13.30 -20.28
N ARG A 231 10.96 -13.75 -20.00
CA ARG A 231 11.30 -15.18 -20.08
C ARG A 231 10.44 -16.06 -19.19
N THR A 232 10.14 -15.63 -17.96
CA THR A 232 9.31 -16.39 -17.03
C THR A 232 7.87 -16.56 -17.57
N LEU A 233 7.24 -15.49 -18.05
CA LEU A 233 5.91 -15.54 -18.65
C LEU A 233 5.90 -16.42 -19.90
N ALA A 234 6.89 -16.25 -20.75
CA ALA A 234 7.03 -17.00 -21.99
C ALA A 234 7.30 -18.50 -21.74
N ASN A 235 8.12 -18.86 -20.74
CA ASN A 235 8.36 -20.27 -20.37
C ASN A 235 7.10 -20.95 -19.81
N ALA A 236 6.28 -20.26 -19.04
CA ALA A 236 4.97 -20.78 -18.62
C ALA A 236 4.05 -21.02 -19.82
N THR A 237 4.04 -20.12 -20.80
CA THR A 237 3.26 -20.27 -22.04
C THR A 237 3.81 -21.32 -22.99
N LEU A 238 5.14 -21.46 -23.08
CA LEU A 238 5.78 -22.57 -23.80
C LEU A 238 5.33 -23.90 -23.21
N SER A 239 5.43 -24.07 -21.90
CA SER A 239 4.97 -25.25 -21.18
C SER A 239 3.50 -25.59 -21.48
N LYS A 240 2.63 -24.61 -21.51
CA LYS A 240 1.21 -24.78 -21.89
C LYS A 240 1.06 -25.30 -23.30
N SER A 241 1.93 -24.89 -24.23
CA SER A 241 1.87 -25.20 -25.65
C SER A 241 2.39 -26.61 -25.97
N VAL A 242 3.36 -27.13 -25.20
CA VAL A 242 4.08 -28.38 -25.44
C VAL A 242 3.13 -29.58 -25.66
N LEU A 243 2.14 -29.77 -24.79
CA LEU A 243 1.26 -30.94 -24.93
C LEU A 243 0.40 -30.89 -26.20
N LYS A 244 -0.07 -29.72 -26.60
CA LYS A 244 -0.78 -29.54 -27.84
C LYS A 244 0.13 -29.66 -29.08
N ALA A 245 1.41 -29.47 -28.92
CA ALA A 245 2.41 -29.74 -29.97
C ALA A 245 2.81 -31.22 -30.04
N SER A 246 2.56 -32.02 -29.00
CA SER A 246 2.90 -33.45 -28.94
C SER A 246 1.78 -34.37 -29.46
N PHE A 247 2.11 -35.65 -29.62
CA PHE A 247 1.14 -36.69 -29.93
C PHE A 247 0.46 -37.28 -28.70
N GLN A 248 0.71 -36.79 -27.51
CA GLN A 248 0.04 -37.27 -26.30
C GLN A 248 -1.48 -36.97 -26.39
N ASP A 249 -2.31 -37.99 -26.13
CA ASP A 249 -3.76 -37.88 -26.14
C ASP A 249 -4.30 -37.31 -24.82
N GLY A 250 -4.26 -36.01 -24.69
CA GLY A 250 -4.79 -35.26 -23.52
C GLY A 250 -3.82 -35.17 -22.35
N GLU A 251 -4.24 -34.46 -21.32
CA GLU A 251 -3.41 -34.09 -20.15
C GLU A 251 -3.10 -35.32 -19.25
N THR A 252 -4.02 -36.29 -19.17
CA THR A 252 -3.96 -37.38 -18.18
C THR A 252 -3.74 -38.76 -18.78
N ARG A 253 -3.63 -38.85 -20.11
CA ARG A 253 -3.48 -40.11 -20.80
C ARG A 253 -2.09 -40.28 -21.36
N TYR A 254 -1.42 -41.38 -21.07
CA TYR A 254 -0.14 -41.74 -21.69
C TYR A 254 -0.32 -42.38 -23.10
N ALA A 255 -1.54 -42.34 -23.64
CA ALA A 255 -1.83 -42.82 -25.00
C ALA A 255 -1.26 -41.84 -26.04
N ARG A 256 -0.78 -42.42 -27.14
CA ARG A 256 -0.26 -41.69 -28.30
C ARG A 256 -1.33 -41.61 -29.39
N ARG A 257 -1.54 -40.40 -29.92
CA ARG A 257 -2.38 -40.17 -31.09
C ARG A 257 -1.63 -39.36 -32.12
N PRO A 258 -0.91 -40.00 -33.05
CA PRO A 258 -0.20 -39.30 -34.11
C PRO A 258 -1.13 -38.38 -34.90
N ARG A 259 -0.64 -37.21 -35.26
CA ARG A 259 -1.35 -36.24 -36.08
C ARG A 259 -0.37 -35.47 -36.95
N GLU A 260 -0.86 -34.96 -38.06
CA GLU A 260 -0.09 -34.05 -38.90
C GLU A 260 0.06 -32.70 -38.20
N VAL A 261 1.28 -32.16 -38.22
CA VAL A 261 1.58 -30.83 -37.72
C VAL A 261 2.11 -29.99 -38.85
N ILE A 262 1.30 -29.07 -39.32
CA ILE A 262 1.67 -28.15 -40.39
C ILE A 262 2.69 -27.14 -39.91
N ASN A 263 3.59 -26.69 -40.78
CA ASN A 263 4.56 -25.65 -40.49
C ASN A 263 3.90 -24.40 -39.92
N GLY A 264 4.48 -23.82 -38.88
CA GLY A 264 4.00 -22.64 -38.19
C GLY A 264 2.91 -22.89 -37.12
N PHE A 265 2.44 -24.14 -36.98
CA PHE A 265 1.37 -24.46 -36.01
C PHE A 265 1.78 -24.15 -34.57
N VAL A 266 2.98 -24.57 -34.15
CA VAL A 266 3.44 -24.41 -32.77
C VAL A 266 3.78 -22.94 -32.48
N LEU A 267 4.36 -22.24 -33.47
CA LEU A 267 4.61 -20.80 -33.37
C LEU A 267 3.31 -20.02 -33.13
N ARG A 268 2.25 -20.29 -33.93
CA ARG A 268 0.91 -19.67 -33.76
C ARG A 268 0.32 -19.97 -32.39
N LEU A 269 0.38 -21.24 -32.00
CA LEU A 269 -0.15 -21.69 -30.70
C LEU A 269 0.54 -20.99 -29.53
N PHE A 270 1.87 -20.92 -29.60
CA PHE A 270 2.67 -20.25 -28.56
C PHE A 270 2.38 -18.73 -28.53
N ALA A 271 2.43 -18.08 -29.68
CA ALA A 271 2.18 -16.63 -29.79
C ALA A 271 0.79 -16.25 -29.28
N ALA A 272 -0.26 -17.01 -29.66
CA ALA A 272 -1.61 -16.80 -29.17
C ALA A 272 -1.72 -17.01 -27.64
N ASN A 273 -1.06 -18.03 -27.09
CA ASN A 273 -1.02 -18.26 -25.65
C ASN A 273 -0.26 -17.14 -24.92
N LEU A 274 0.84 -16.62 -25.50
CA LEU A 274 1.64 -15.57 -24.92
C LEU A 274 0.87 -14.23 -24.88
N LEU A 275 0.22 -13.85 -25.97
CA LEU A 275 -0.65 -12.65 -26.00
C LEU A 275 -1.84 -12.79 -25.04
N GLY A 276 -2.44 -13.98 -24.94
CA GLY A 276 -3.50 -14.25 -23.98
C GLY A 276 -3.04 -14.13 -22.54
N ALA A 277 -1.83 -14.58 -22.22
CA ALA A 277 -1.23 -14.44 -20.90
C ALA A 277 -0.87 -12.97 -20.62
N LEU A 278 -0.29 -12.27 -21.59
CA LEU A 278 0.05 -10.85 -21.47
C LEU A 278 -1.18 -10.00 -21.11
N LYS A 279 -2.30 -10.18 -21.81
CA LYS A 279 -3.55 -9.48 -21.50
C LYS A 279 -3.99 -9.67 -20.04
N LYS A 280 -3.85 -10.89 -19.50
CA LYS A 280 -4.21 -11.18 -18.11
C LYS A 280 -3.27 -10.50 -17.11
N ILE A 281 -1.98 -10.47 -17.41
CA ILE A 281 -0.98 -9.78 -16.59
C ILE A 281 -1.17 -8.26 -16.65
N GLN A 282 -1.54 -7.70 -17.78
CA GLN A 282 -1.88 -6.27 -17.90
C GLN A 282 -3.07 -5.86 -17.02
N VAL A 283 -4.10 -6.69 -16.94
CA VAL A 283 -5.25 -6.45 -16.05
C VAL A 283 -4.84 -6.59 -14.58
N LEU A 284 -3.94 -7.51 -14.28
CA LEU A 284 -3.49 -7.81 -12.92
C LEU A 284 -2.45 -6.79 -12.41
N GLY A 285 -1.60 -6.25 -13.27
CA GLY A 285 -0.48 -5.38 -12.93
C GLY A 285 -0.85 -4.22 -11.99
N PRO A 286 -1.89 -3.42 -12.28
CA PRO A 286 -2.32 -2.33 -11.40
C PRO A 286 -2.79 -2.80 -10.00
N VAL A 287 -3.32 -4.03 -9.91
CA VAL A 287 -3.79 -4.61 -8.64
C VAL A 287 -2.64 -5.13 -7.79
N LEU A 288 -1.58 -5.62 -8.44
CA LEU A 288 -0.41 -6.20 -7.79
C LEU A 288 0.73 -5.20 -7.56
N GLN A 289 0.59 -3.98 -8.03
CA GLN A 289 1.60 -2.95 -7.88
C GLN A 289 2.10 -2.92 -6.42
N PHE A 290 3.41 -3.13 -6.21
CA PHE A 290 4.07 -3.19 -4.90
C PHE A 290 3.81 -4.45 -4.04
N ARG A 291 3.27 -5.53 -4.59
CA ARG A 291 3.02 -6.78 -3.86
C ARG A 291 3.98 -7.88 -4.35
N GLU A 292 4.57 -8.61 -3.44
CA GLU A 292 5.55 -9.65 -3.78
C GLU A 292 5.09 -11.03 -3.31
N ALA A 293 5.18 -11.99 -4.22
CA ALA A 293 5.14 -13.42 -3.93
C ALA A 293 6.52 -14.01 -4.19
N THR A 294 7.01 -14.77 -3.23
CA THR A 294 8.30 -15.47 -3.32
C THR A 294 8.07 -16.94 -3.62
N PHE A 295 8.79 -17.46 -4.62
CA PHE A 295 8.68 -18.85 -5.03
C PHE A 295 10.02 -19.57 -4.90
N GLY A 296 10.00 -20.78 -4.29
CA GLY A 296 11.19 -21.63 -4.12
C GLY A 296 10.98 -23.03 -4.67
N THR A 297 12.07 -23.63 -5.22
CA THR A 297 12.09 -25.06 -5.52
C THR A 297 12.78 -25.77 -4.36
N ILE A 298 11.99 -26.39 -3.47
CA ILE A 298 12.44 -26.94 -2.19
C ILE A 298 11.73 -28.27 -1.91
N ASP A 299 12.49 -29.26 -1.49
CA ASP A 299 11.93 -30.45 -0.84
C ASP A 299 11.71 -30.14 0.66
N LEU A 300 10.48 -30.03 1.07
CA LEU A 300 10.12 -29.65 2.43
C LEU A 300 10.64 -30.64 3.49
N ARG A 301 10.80 -31.93 3.15
CA ARG A 301 11.30 -32.95 4.08
C ARG A 301 12.71 -32.64 4.56
N THR A 302 13.54 -32.10 3.66
CA THR A 302 14.96 -31.84 3.91
C THR A 302 15.32 -30.38 4.07
N ALA A 303 14.34 -29.48 3.88
CA ALA A 303 14.55 -28.04 3.95
C ALA A 303 15.16 -27.59 5.30
N PRO A 304 16.24 -26.84 5.32
CA PRO A 304 16.75 -26.26 6.55
C PRO A 304 15.78 -25.20 7.09
N VAL A 305 15.55 -25.19 8.39
CA VAL A 305 14.84 -24.12 9.08
C VAL A 305 15.87 -23.39 9.93
N VAL A 306 16.10 -22.13 9.63
CA VAL A 306 17.12 -21.26 10.23
C VAL A 306 16.48 -20.19 11.10
N THR A 307 17.22 -19.70 12.09
CA THR A 307 16.74 -18.64 13.02
C THR A 307 17.00 -17.23 12.50
N GLU A 308 17.94 -17.05 11.56
CA GLU A 308 18.32 -15.74 11.01
C GLU A 308 18.25 -15.72 9.47
N ARG A 309 17.99 -14.54 8.91
CA ARG A 309 18.09 -14.29 7.46
C ARG A 309 19.55 -14.20 7.04
N GLU A 310 20.14 -15.29 6.61
CA GLU A 310 21.32 -15.20 5.78
C GLU A 310 20.93 -14.64 4.39
N SER A 311 21.79 -13.83 3.81
CA SER A 311 21.57 -13.17 2.52
C SER A 311 21.47 -14.22 1.39
N GLY A 312 20.23 -14.55 1.01
CA GLY A 312 19.91 -15.50 -0.05
C GLY A 312 18.75 -16.44 0.33
N PHE A 313 18.10 -17.04 -0.67
CA PHE A 313 17.02 -18.02 -0.45
C PHE A 313 17.64 -19.38 -0.05
N GLY A 314 18.30 -19.42 1.13
CA GLY A 314 18.99 -20.61 1.62
C GLY A 314 18.21 -21.51 2.57
N GLY A 315 17.06 -21.05 3.11
CA GLY A 315 16.28 -21.83 4.08
C GLY A 315 14.95 -21.19 4.46
N LEU A 316 14.12 -21.95 5.15
CA LEU A 316 12.89 -21.46 5.77
C LEU A 316 13.25 -20.81 7.12
N ILE A 317 12.56 -19.73 7.48
CA ILE A 317 12.85 -18.99 8.72
C ILE A 317 11.88 -19.48 9.81
N GLN A 318 12.43 -19.81 10.97
CA GLN A 318 11.64 -20.21 12.14
C GLN A 318 10.68 -19.08 12.56
N ASP A 319 9.46 -19.45 12.95
CA ASP A 319 8.45 -18.54 13.49
C ASP A 319 8.22 -17.26 12.65
N SER A 320 8.29 -17.39 11.32
CA SER A 320 8.16 -16.26 10.39
C SER A 320 6.84 -16.23 9.64
N VAL A 321 6.09 -17.32 9.62
CA VAL A 321 4.86 -17.50 8.84
C VAL A 321 3.64 -17.24 9.70
N ASP A 322 2.68 -16.46 9.19
CA ASP A 322 1.45 -16.11 9.92
C ASP A 322 0.29 -17.04 9.60
N LEU A 323 0.28 -17.66 8.42
CA LEU A 323 -0.75 -18.62 8.02
C LEU A 323 -0.18 -19.62 7.02
N ILE A 324 -0.46 -20.89 7.22
CA ILE A 324 -0.20 -21.93 6.21
C ILE A 324 -1.54 -22.35 5.59
N VAL A 325 -1.62 -22.30 4.25
CA VAL A 325 -2.76 -22.83 3.49
C VAL A 325 -2.21 -23.66 2.35
N THR A 326 -2.47 -24.94 2.36
CA THR A 326 -1.86 -25.87 1.41
C THR A 326 -2.74 -27.07 1.07
N SER A 327 -2.45 -27.68 -0.08
CA SER A 327 -3.00 -28.97 -0.47
C SER A 327 -1.85 -29.91 -0.87
N PRO A 328 -1.37 -30.76 0.03
CA PRO A 328 -0.27 -31.67 -0.26
C PRO A 328 -0.68 -32.72 -1.31
N PRO A 329 0.28 -33.37 -1.95
CA PRO A 329 0.00 -34.50 -2.83
C PRO A 329 -0.84 -35.57 -2.08
N TYR A 330 -1.93 -36.01 -2.73
CA TYR A 330 -2.77 -37.04 -2.14
C TYR A 330 -2.08 -38.39 -2.26
N PRO A 331 -2.24 -39.27 -1.25
CA PRO A 331 -1.56 -40.54 -1.24
C PRO A 331 -1.99 -41.42 -2.43
N ASN A 332 -1.01 -41.92 -3.18
CA ASN A 332 -1.18 -42.88 -4.28
C ASN A 332 -2.08 -42.43 -5.44
N THR A 333 -2.03 -41.11 -5.80
CA THR A 333 -2.95 -40.56 -6.82
C THR A 333 -2.29 -40.07 -8.10
N THR A 334 -1.18 -39.36 -8.06
CA THR A 334 -0.61 -38.71 -9.26
C THR A 334 0.92 -38.72 -9.24
N ASP A 335 1.52 -39.12 -10.33
CA ASP A 335 2.95 -39.01 -10.59
C ASP A 335 3.19 -37.75 -11.41
N TYR A 336 3.45 -36.61 -10.74
CA TYR A 336 3.56 -35.31 -11.38
C TYR A 336 4.73 -35.22 -12.37
N HIS A 337 5.87 -35.88 -12.08
CA HIS A 337 7.03 -35.93 -12.97
C HIS A 337 6.70 -36.56 -14.32
N LEU A 338 5.82 -37.58 -14.33
CA LEU A 338 5.36 -38.20 -15.57
C LEU A 338 4.29 -37.37 -16.28
N TYR A 339 3.38 -36.81 -15.50
CA TYR A 339 2.34 -35.95 -16.02
C TYR A 339 2.92 -34.74 -16.77
N HIS A 340 3.98 -34.16 -16.24
CA HIS A 340 4.65 -32.99 -16.80
C HIS A 340 5.92 -33.33 -17.61
N ARG A 341 6.21 -34.61 -17.92
CA ARG A 341 7.48 -35.05 -18.50
C ARG A 341 7.90 -34.23 -19.72
N PHE A 342 7.03 -34.04 -20.69
CA PHE A 342 7.37 -33.30 -21.92
C PHE A 342 7.57 -31.82 -21.65
N ARG A 343 6.75 -31.24 -20.74
CA ARG A 343 6.92 -29.85 -20.32
C ARG A 343 8.29 -29.65 -19.65
N LEU A 344 8.68 -30.56 -18.78
CA LEU A 344 9.97 -30.52 -18.10
C LEU A 344 11.13 -30.61 -19.08
N PHE A 345 11.13 -31.61 -19.96
CA PHE A 345 12.17 -31.72 -20.96
C PHE A 345 12.31 -30.44 -21.80
N TRP A 346 11.21 -29.90 -22.30
CA TRP A 346 11.23 -28.67 -23.10
C TRP A 346 11.58 -27.40 -22.31
N LEU A 347 11.54 -27.44 -20.99
CA LEU A 347 12.04 -26.38 -20.10
C LEU A 347 13.49 -26.64 -19.62
N GLY A 348 14.14 -27.75 -20.06
CA GLY A 348 15.51 -28.07 -19.71
C GLY A 348 15.69 -28.85 -18.40
N TYR A 349 14.62 -29.47 -17.90
CA TYR A 349 14.65 -30.29 -16.67
C TYR A 349 14.49 -31.78 -17.02
N ASP A 350 15.21 -32.62 -16.30
CA ASP A 350 15.04 -34.08 -16.41
C ASP A 350 13.96 -34.57 -15.43
N PRO A 351 12.79 -35.06 -15.92
CA PRO A 351 11.73 -35.54 -15.04
C PRO A 351 12.14 -36.73 -14.16
N ARG A 352 13.13 -37.51 -14.55
CA ARG A 352 13.60 -38.67 -13.79
C ARG A 352 14.21 -38.29 -12.44
N THR A 353 14.82 -37.11 -12.35
CA THR A 353 15.41 -36.60 -11.09
C THR A 353 14.34 -36.26 -10.05
N LEU A 354 13.11 -36.01 -10.47
CA LEU A 354 12.00 -35.60 -9.59
C LEU A 354 11.25 -36.81 -9.00
N ALA A 355 11.36 -37.97 -9.62
CA ALA A 355 10.58 -39.16 -9.22
C ALA A 355 10.77 -39.55 -7.75
N ASN A 356 11.97 -39.40 -7.19
CA ASN A 356 12.28 -39.71 -5.79
C ASN A 356 11.90 -38.57 -4.82
N ALA A 357 11.73 -37.37 -5.33
CA ALA A 357 11.38 -36.19 -4.53
C ALA A 357 9.86 -36.04 -4.32
N GLU A 358 9.03 -36.67 -5.15
CA GLU A 358 7.58 -36.61 -5.06
C GLU A 358 7.03 -37.43 -3.88
N ILE A 359 6.27 -36.79 -2.99
CA ILE A 359 5.54 -37.43 -1.90
C ILE A 359 4.27 -38.07 -2.49
N GLY A 360 3.95 -39.29 -2.05
CA GLY A 360 2.72 -39.99 -2.46
C GLY A 360 2.70 -40.49 -3.91
N SER A 361 3.84 -40.56 -4.60
CA SER A 361 3.95 -41.11 -5.96
C SER A 361 3.47 -42.56 -6.05
N HIS A 362 2.51 -42.79 -6.97
CA HIS A 362 1.93 -44.11 -7.18
C HIS A 362 2.98 -45.13 -7.65
N LEU A 363 3.79 -44.76 -8.63
CA LEU A 363 4.81 -45.68 -9.18
C LEU A 363 5.94 -45.99 -8.19
N ARG A 364 6.36 -45.00 -7.39
CA ARG A 364 7.37 -45.22 -6.36
C ARG A 364 6.89 -46.24 -5.34
N HIS A 365 5.66 -46.11 -4.82
CA HIS A 365 5.08 -47.02 -3.86
C HIS A 365 4.92 -48.46 -4.43
N GLN A 366 4.52 -48.60 -5.70
CA GLN A 366 4.46 -49.88 -6.37
C GLN A 366 5.85 -50.54 -6.51
N LYS A 367 6.87 -49.77 -6.89
CA LYS A 367 8.23 -50.27 -7.13
C LYS A 367 8.92 -50.68 -5.82
N GLU A 368 8.74 -49.89 -4.78
CA GLU A 368 9.39 -50.10 -3.46
C GLU A 368 8.62 -50.98 -2.54
N GLY A 369 7.38 -51.38 -2.89
CA GLY A 369 6.49 -52.13 -2.01
C GLY A 369 6.07 -51.40 -0.73
N THR A 370 6.16 -50.04 -0.74
CA THR A 370 5.83 -49.20 0.39
C THR A 370 4.33 -48.90 0.42
N GLY A 371 3.79 -48.65 1.61
CA GLY A 371 2.36 -48.44 1.84
C GLY A 371 2.04 -47.04 2.38
N PHE A 372 0.84 -46.88 2.90
CA PHE A 372 0.35 -45.66 3.50
C PHE A 372 1.22 -45.13 4.64
N GLU A 373 1.82 -46.01 5.41
CA GLU A 373 2.71 -45.66 6.54
C GLU A 373 3.94 -44.87 6.08
N HIS A 374 4.49 -45.19 4.92
CA HIS A 374 5.62 -44.44 4.35
C HIS A 374 5.21 -43.02 3.95
N TYR A 375 4.05 -42.86 3.30
CA TYR A 375 3.47 -41.55 3.01
C TYR A 375 3.27 -40.73 4.30
N LEU A 376 2.76 -41.36 5.36
CA LEU A 376 2.51 -40.70 6.63
C LEU A 376 3.83 -40.21 7.28
N GLN A 377 4.89 -41.04 7.19
CA GLN A 377 6.23 -40.62 7.67
C GLN A 377 6.79 -39.42 6.91
N GLU A 378 6.69 -39.42 5.59
CA GLU A 378 7.11 -38.27 4.78
C GLU A 378 6.30 -37.00 5.13
N MET A 379 4.99 -37.13 5.30
CA MET A 379 4.14 -36.04 5.72
C MET A 379 4.44 -35.55 7.14
N LYS A 380 4.81 -36.46 8.07
CA LYS A 380 5.23 -36.05 9.41
C LYS A 380 6.49 -35.20 9.41
N MET A 381 7.46 -35.52 8.52
CA MET A 381 8.64 -34.64 8.32
C MET A 381 8.24 -33.24 7.80
N CYS A 382 7.27 -33.18 6.89
CA CYS A 382 6.76 -31.90 6.38
C CYS A 382 6.01 -31.12 7.48
N LEU A 383 5.19 -31.80 8.27
CA LEU A 383 4.48 -31.19 9.40
C LEU A 383 5.44 -30.60 10.44
N ASP A 384 6.59 -31.26 10.72
CA ASP A 384 7.64 -30.72 11.58
C ASP A 384 8.16 -29.37 11.05
N LYS A 385 8.46 -29.29 9.73
CA LYS A 385 8.91 -28.03 9.12
C LYS A 385 7.81 -26.95 9.15
N MET A 386 6.58 -27.34 8.87
CA MET A 386 5.42 -26.44 8.95
C MET A 386 5.23 -25.89 10.37
N PHE A 387 5.36 -26.75 11.39
CA PHE A 387 5.28 -26.33 12.79
C PHE A 387 6.37 -25.35 13.17
N ARG A 388 7.61 -25.62 12.76
CA ARG A 388 8.76 -24.77 13.09
C ARG A 388 8.70 -23.40 12.43
N VAL A 389 8.18 -23.30 11.21
CA VAL A 389 8.08 -22.00 10.50
C VAL A 389 6.85 -21.19 10.88
N LEU A 390 5.78 -21.87 11.31
CA LEU A 390 4.54 -21.20 11.72
C LEU A 390 4.75 -20.52 13.07
N ARG A 391 4.28 -19.29 13.21
CA ARG A 391 4.32 -18.57 14.48
C ARG A 391 3.39 -19.22 15.51
N PRO A 392 3.77 -19.28 16.80
CA PRO A 392 2.87 -19.67 17.87
C PRO A 392 1.56 -18.87 17.86
N GLY A 393 0.45 -19.52 18.23
CA GLY A 393 -0.90 -18.95 18.17
C GLY A 393 -1.54 -18.93 16.78
N ARG A 394 -0.79 -19.26 15.71
CA ARG A 394 -1.25 -19.16 14.31
C ARG A 394 -1.74 -20.51 13.76
N TYR A 395 -2.33 -20.44 12.57
CA TYR A 395 -3.10 -21.53 11.99
C TYR A 395 -2.41 -22.13 10.74
N ALA A 396 -2.59 -23.44 10.58
CA ALA A 396 -2.28 -24.14 9.35
C ALA A 396 -3.53 -24.91 8.88
N VAL A 397 -3.92 -24.72 7.62
CA VAL A 397 -5.06 -25.45 7.03
C VAL A 397 -4.58 -26.29 5.87
N ILE A 398 -4.82 -27.60 5.99
CA ILE A 398 -4.43 -28.59 4.99
C ILE A 398 -5.69 -29.12 4.31
N VAL A 399 -5.78 -28.95 2.99
CA VAL A 399 -6.90 -29.43 2.18
C VAL A 399 -6.52 -30.76 1.55
N LEU A 400 -7.22 -31.82 1.89
CA LEU A 400 -6.93 -33.17 1.39
C LEU A 400 -8.15 -34.08 1.42
N GLY A 401 -8.07 -35.15 0.64
CA GLY A 401 -9.06 -36.25 0.61
C GLY A 401 -8.53 -37.56 1.19
N ASP A 402 -9.40 -38.52 1.30
CA ASP A 402 -9.01 -39.87 1.71
C ASP A 402 -8.10 -40.55 0.67
N GLY A 403 -7.15 -41.34 1.10
CA GLY A 403 -6.24 -42.11 0.26
C GLY A 403 -6.70 -43.54 0.00
N ILE A 404 -6.22 -44.15 -1.07
CA ILE A 404 -6.49 -45.52 -1.41
C ILE A 404 -5.18 -46.26 -1.68
N PHE A 405 -4.88 -47.28 -0.86
CA PHE A 405 -3.73 -48.15 -1.05
C PHE A 405 -4.20 -49.63 -1.05
N GLY A 406 -3.76 -50.41 -2.04
CA GLY A 406 -4.12 -51.82 -2.11
C GLY A 406 -5.63 -52.08 -2.10
N GLY A 407 -6.46 -51.17 -2.62
CA GLY A 407 -7.92 -51.24 -2.58
C GLY A 407 -8.57 -50.88 -1.24
N ARG A 408 -7.79 -50.56 -0.20
CA ARG A 408 -8.27 -50.09 1.11
C ARG A 408 -8.29 -48.57 1.18
N VAL A 409 -9.37 -48.04 1.72
CA VAL A 409 -9.54 -46.59 1.95
C VAL A 409 -8.91 -46.23 3.29
N TYR A 410 -8.04 -45.21 3.31
CA TYR A 410 -7.43 -44.64 4.50
C TYR A 410 -8.01 -43.24 4.74
N ARG A 411 -8.44 -42.98 5.95
CA ARG A 411 -8.92 -41.63 6.36
C ARG A 411 -7.74 -40.70 6.58
N THR A 412 -7.15 -40.27 5.48
CA THR A 412 -5.90 -39.49 5.48
C THR A 412 -5.97 -38.20 6.33
N PRO A 413 -7.08 -37.45 6.36
CA PRO A 413 -7.18 -36.24 7.21
C PRO A 413 -7.05 -36.58 8.70
N GLU A 414 -7.66 -37.67 9.18
CA GLU A 414 -7.63 -38.07 10.56
C GLU A 414 -6.24 -38.59 10.97
N GLU A 415 -5.57 -39.33 10.10
CA GLU A 415 -4.21 -39.84 10.36
C GLU A 415 -3.19 -38.68 10.37
N LEU A 416 -3.35 -37.71 9.45
CA LEU A 416 -2.52 -36.52 9.48
C LEU A 416 -2.79 -35.62 10.69
N ALA A 417 -4.03 -35.56 11.19
CA ALA A 417 -4.35 -34.86 12.43
C ALA A 417 -3.59 -35.46 13.63
N ARG A 418 -3.52 -36.79 13.72
CA ARG A 418 -2.72 -37.47 14.76
C ARG A 418 -1.23 -37.18 14.59
N ALA A 419 -0.70 -37.31 13.38
CA ALA A 419 0.70 -37.03 13.10
C ALA A 419 1.06 -35.54 13.41
N ALA A 420 0.14 -34.60 13.16
CA ALA A 420 0.32 -33.20 13.49
C ALA A 420 0.33 -32.96 15.02
N THR A 421 -0.53 -33.67 15.77
CA THR A 421 -0.52 -33.63 17.24
C THR A 421 0.78 -34.17 17.81
N ASP A 422 1.33 -35.25 17.24
CA ASP A 422 2.64 -35.79 17.63
C ASP A 422 3.78 -34.79 17.41
N VAL A 423 3.65 -33.88 16.43
CA VAL A 423 4.63 -32.84 16.14
C VAL A 423 4.47 -31.63 17.07
N GLY A 424 3.30 -31.48 17.71
CA GLY A 424 3.01 -30.37 18.63
C GLY A 424 1.86 -29.45 18.22
N PHE A 425 1.22 -29.66 17.07
CA PHE A 425 0.02 -28.93 16.70
C PHE A 425 -1.18 -29.26 17.57
N GLU A 426 -2.01 -28.31 17.85
CA GLU A 426 -3.37 -28.46 18.33
C GLU A 426 -4.30 -28.71 17.13
N SER A 427 -4.96 -29.86 17.07
CA SER A 427 -5.93 -30.18 16.02
C SER A 427 -7.31 -29.65 16.41
N LEU A 428 -7.81 -28.65 15.67
CA LEU A 428 -9.13 -28.06 15.92
C LEU A 428 -10.27 -28.81 15.24
N GLY A 429 -9.95 -29.79 14.39
CA GLY A 429 -10.92 -30.61 13.66
C GLY A 429 -10.86 -30.47 12.16
N THR A 430 -11.88 -31.02 11.49
CA THR A 430 -11.99 -31.05 10.03
C THR A 430 -13.32 -30.49 9.56
N ILE A 431 -13.29 -29.74 8.45
CA ILE A 431 -14.49 -29.24 7.78
C ILE A 431 -14.63 -29.96 6.44
N SER A 432 -15.77 -30.61 6.19
CA SER A 432 -16.00 -31.37 4.96
C SER A 432 -16.51 -30.46 3.84
N ARG A 433 -15.99 -30.65 2.62
CA ARG A 433 -16.49 -30.01 1.40
C ARG A 433 -16.84 -31.04 0.32
N PRO A 434 -17.93 -30.89 -0.40
CA PRO A 434 -18.25 -31.78 -1.51
C PRO A 434 -17.37 -31.49 -2.72
N VAL A 435 -16.89 -32.56 -3.39
CA VAL A 435 -16.19 -32.45 -4.67
C VAL A 435 -17.18 -32.64 -5.82
N HIS A 436 -17.25 -31.66 -6.71
CA HIS A 436 -18.15 -31.73 -7.86
C HIS A 436 -17.85 -32.94 -8.75
N ALA A 437 -18.89 -33.59 -9.29
CA ALA A 437 -18.77 -34.81 -10.05
C ALA A 437 -17.81 -34.73 -11.24
N THR A 438 -17.73 -33.58 -11.91
CA THR A 438 -16.82 -33.32 -13.05
C THR A 438 -15.35 -33.18 -12.66
N LYS A 439 -15.07 -32.91 -11.39
CA LYS A 439 -13.70 -32.72 -10.87
C LYS A 439 -13.17 -33.96 -10.11
N ARG A 440 -13.93 -35.07 -10.10
CA ARG A 440 -13.49 -36.32 -9.46
C ARG A 440 -12.46 -37.03 -10.32
N SER A 441 -11.55 -37.75 -9.66
CA SER A 441 -10.51 -38.53 -10.37
C SER A 441 -11.10 -39.48 -11.41
N PHE A 442 -10.41 -39.68 -12.53
CA PHE A 442 -10.75 -40.66 -13.54
C PHE A 442 -10.40 -42.08 -13.14
N ILE A 443 -9.57 -42.32 -12.11
CA ILE A 443 -9.20 -43.62 -11.60
C ILE A 443 -10.39 -44.23 -10.83
N SER A 444 -10.84 -45.41 -11.23
CA SER A 444 -12.08 -46.01 -10.74
C SER A 444 -12.20 -46.11 -9.19
N PRO A 445 -11.18 -46.47 -8.41
CA PRO A 445 -11.25 -46.43 -6.94
C PRO A 445 -11.41 -45.04 -6.39
N ALA A 446 -10.67 -44.02 -6.94
CA ALA A 446 -10.68 -42.64 -6.45
C ALA A 446 -11.99 -41.90 -6.79
N ARG A 447 -12.81 -42.37 -7.73
CA ARG A 447 -14.17 -41.82 -7.98
C ARG A 447 -15.11 -41.96 -6.78
N ARG A 448 -14.79 -42.84 -5.81
CA ARG A 448 -15.55 -43.00 -4.57
C ARG A 448 -15.35 -41.88 -3.57
N ILE A 449 -14.26 -41.07 -3.71
CA ILE A 449 -14.02 -39.92 -2.86
C ILE A 449 -14.98 -38.82 -3.28
N ARG A 450 -15.98 -38.56 -2.42
CA ARG A 450 -17.03 -37.55 -2.68
C ARG A 450 -16.76 -36.23 -1.94
N PHE A 451 -15.89 -36.28 -0.93
CA PHE A 451 -15.59 -35.15 -0.06
C PHE A 451 -14.08 -34.97 0.08
N GLU A 452 -13.66 -33.74 0.12
CA GLU A 452 -12.37 -33.30 0.68
C GLU A 452 -12.61 -32.70 2.06
N LYS A 453 -11.57 -32.66 2.87
CA LYS A 453 -11.62 -32.07 4.21
C LYS A 453 -10.56 -30.98 4.33
N LEU A 454 -10.93 -29.94 5.04
CA LEU A 454 -10.02 -28.90 5.50
C LEU A 454 -9.63 -29.28 6.94
N LEU A 455 -8.42 -29.78 7.12
CA LEU A 455 -7.86 -30.05 8.43
C LEU A 455 -7.31 -28.75 9.00
N VAL A 456 -7.89 -28.27 10.10
CA VAL A 456 -7.51 -27.02 10.76
C VAL A 456 -6.62 -27.33 11.94
N LEU A 457 -5.40 -26.86 11.90
CA LEU A 457 -4.36 -27.01 12.92
C LEU A 457 -3.98 -25.64 13.49
N ARG A 458 -3.60 -25.60 14.76
CA ARG A 458 -3.08 -24.39 15.41
C ARG A 458 -1.74 -24.72 16.08
N LYS A 459 -0.74 -23.89 15.93
CA LYS A 459 0.43 -23.94 16.79
C LYS A 459 0.05 -23.32 18.14
N PRO A 460 0.28 -24.01 19.29
CA PRO A 460 -0.02 -23.46 20.60
C PRO A 460 0.57 -22.07 20.78
N GLU A 461 -0.09 -21.24 21.59
CA GLU A 461 0.37 -19.91 21.91
C GLU A 461 1.52 -19.97 22.92
N GLU A 462 2.55 -19.19 22.70
CA GLU A 462 3.68 -19.04 23.61
C GLU A 462 3.74 -17.60 24.11
N HIS A 463 3.99 -17.43 25.40
CA HIS A 463 4.24 -16.14 26.03
C HIS A 463 5.73 -15.96 26.28
N PHE A 464 6.26 -14.80 25.91
CA PHE A 464 7.66 -14.47 26.07
C PHE A 464 7.86 -12.99 26.40
N ILE A 465 9.04 -12.63 26.87
CA ILE A 465 9.40 -11.26 27.20
C ILE A 465 10.00 -10.59 25.97
N VAL A 466 9.55 -9.37 25.70
CA VAL A 466 10.04 -8.55 24.60
C VAL A 466 10.72 -7.31 25.15
N ASP A 467 11.95 -7.12 24.74
CA ASP A 467 12.66 -5.87 24.91
C ASP A 467 12.32 -4.92 23.75
N LEU A 468 11.76 -3.78 24.09
CA LEU A 468 11.42 -2.70 23.15
C LEU A 468 12.53 -1.66 23.19
N MET A 469 13.32 -1.58 22.15
CA MET A 469 14.49 -0.71 22.07
C MET A 469 14.08 0.73 21.74
N LYS A 470 14.58 1.68 22.49
CA LYS A 470 14.34 3.11 22.21
C LYS A 470 15.09 3.57 20.96
N PRO A 471 14.65 4.66 20.31
CA PRO A 471 15.40 5.29 19.22
C PRO A 471 16.79 5.74 19.66
N HIS A 472 17.74 5.85 18.72
CA HIS A 472 19.09 6.33 18.98
C HIS A 472 19.16 7.83 19.32
N TYR A 473 18.12 8.59 19.01
CA TYR A 473 17.99 9.99 19.34
C TYR A 473 17.28 10.19 20.70
N LYS A 474 17.48 11.36 21.30
CA LYS A 474 16.84 11.73 22.55
C LYS A 474 15.34 11.92 22.36
N LEU A 475 14.54 11.18 23.11
CA LEU A 475 13.10 11.41 23.23
C LEU A 475 12.84 12.56 24.22
N TRP A 476 11.85 13.40 23.90
CA TRP A 476 11.35 14.41 24.85
C TRP A 476 10.45 13.73 25.89
N PRO A 477 10.28 14.36 27.10
CA PRO A 477 9.46 13.77 28.18
C PRO A 477 8.06 13.35 27.72
N TYR A 478 7.40 14.15 26.89
CA TYR A 478 6.07 13.81 26.34
C TYR A 478 6.14 12.63 25.34
N GLU A 479 7.22 12.45 24.60
CA GLU A 479 7.40 11.32 23.69
C GLU A 479 7.66 10.02 24.47
N VAL A 480 8.34 10.10 25.62
CA VAL A 480 8.48 8.95 26.53
C VAL A 480 7.12 8.52 27.09
N ASP A 481 6.27 9.47 27.47
CA ASP A 481 4.91 9.19 27.92
C ASP A 481 4.06 8.62 26.80
N LEU A 482 4.08 9.21 25.61
CA LEU A 482 3.39 8.71 24.43
C LEU A 482 3.84 7.29 24.05
N ARG A 483 5.13 6.99 24.16
CA ARG A 483 5.67 5.65 23.91
C ARG A 483 5.04 4.60 24.82
N ARG A 484 4.92 4.88 26.12
CA ARG A 484 4.29 3.97 27.09
C ARG A 484 2.80 3.79 26.81
N ARG A 485 2.09 4.89 26.52
CA ARG A 485 0.67 4.87 26.17
C ARG A 485 0.43 4.09 24.88
N GLU A 486 1.30 4.24 23.88
CA GLU A 486 1.23 3.53 22.61
C GLU A 486 1.39 2.03 22.79
N VAL A 487 2.37 1.59 23.59
CA VAL A 487 2.56 0.17 23.92
C VAL A 487 1.33 -0.38 24.64
N PHE A 488 0.82 0.35 25.65
CA PHE A 488 -0.41 -0.05 26.34
C PHE A 488 -1.61 -0.10 25.40
N GLY A 489 -1.79 0.92 24.53
CA GLY A 489 -2.88 1.00 23.60
C GLY A 489 -2.90 -0.15 22.59
N LEU A 490 -1.73 -0.52 22.04
CA LEU A 490 -1.62 -1.59 21.04
C LEU A 490 -1.63 -3.00 21.66
N CYS A 491 -0.97 -3.20 22.79
CA CYS A 491 -0.75 -4.55 23.38
C CYS A 491 -1.66 -4.84 24.58
N GLY A 492 -2.30 -3.82 25.16
CA GLY A 492 -3.11 -3.97 26.39
C GLY A 492 -2.29 -4.16 27.66
N LEU A 493 -0.95 -4.01 27.59
CA LEU A 493 0.00 -4.34 28.66
C LEU A 493 0.80 -3.10 29.08
N GLN A 494 0.95 -2.92 30.39
CA GLN A 494 1.81 -1.85 30.92
C GLN A 494 3.28 -2.24 30.77
N PRO A 495 4.10 -1.43 30.09
CA PRO A 495 5.51 -1.72 29.95
C PRO A 495 6.28 -1.39 31.23
N THR A 496 7.31 -2.19 31.53
CA THR A 496 8.31 -1.93 32.56
C THR A 496 9.51 -1.24 31.92
N GLU A 497 10.02 -0.18 32.52
CA GLU A 497 11.22 0.53 32.05
C GLU A 497 12.49 -0.06 32.63
N GLN A 498 13.48 -0.31 31.79
CA GLN A 498 14.81 -0.74 32.17
C GLN A 498 15.70 0.44 32.46
N SER A 499 16.82 0.21 33.16
CA SER A 499 17.84 1.23 33.44
C SER A 499 18.45 1.88 32.18
N THR A 500 18.41 1.18 31.04
CA THR A 500 18.82 1.68 29.73
C THR A 500 17.83 2.66 29.11
N GLY A 501 16.60 2.76 29.65
CA GLY A 501 15.48 3.49 29.09
C GLY A 501 14.73 2.71 28.01
N ASP A 502 15.06 1.42 27.80
CA ASP A 502 14.26 0.50 27.01
C ASP A 502 13.03 0.03 27.80
N LEU A 503 12.01 -0.46 27.10
CA LEU A 503 10.80 -0.97 27.74
C LEU A 503 10.76 -2.49 27.59
N THR A 504 10.17 -3.16 28.55
CA THR A 504 9.98 -4.62 28.53
C THR A 504 8.52 -4.93 28.77
N ILE A 505 7.97 -5.86 27.99
CA ILE A 505 6.59 -6.33 28.12
C ILE A 505 6.51 -7.85 27.93
N PRO A 506 5.65 -8.56 28.67
CA PRO A 506 5.27 -9.93 28.36
C PRO A 506 4.26 -9.88 27.20
N VAL A 507 4.52 -10.57 26.09
CA VAL A 507 3.59 -10.63 24.96
C VAL A 507 3.36 -12.06 24.52
N SER A 508 2.19 -12.30 23.94
CA SER A 508 1.96 -13.48 23.12
C SER A 508 2.44 -13.22 21.67
N CYS A 509 2.72 -14.29 20.94
CA CYS A 509 3.12 -14.21 19.54
C CYS A 509 2.15 -13.44 18.66
N LEU A 510 0.85 -13.47 18.97
CA LEU A 510 -0.17 -12.70 18.23
C LEU A 510 0.02 -11.19 18.33
N SER A 511 0.65 -10.72 19.39
CA SER A 511 0.89 -9.29 19.64
C SER A 511 2.15 -8.74 18.96
N VAL A 512 3.05 -9.62 18.48
CA VAL A 512 4.33 -9.19 17.85
C VAL A 512 4.12 -8.29 16.63
N ASP A 513 3.11 -8.59 15.81
CA ASP A 513 2.82 -7.74 14.64
C ASP A 513 2.36 -6.34 15.02
N LYS A 514 1.75 -6.17 16.20
CA LYS A 514 1.40 -4.86 16.75
C LYS A 514 2.67 -4.07 17.12
N LEU A 515 3.73 -4.76 17.55
CA LEU A 515 5.00 -4.13 17.92
C LEU A 515 5.71 -3.49 16.73
N ARG A 516 5.57 -4.06 15.53
CA ARG A 516 6.11 -3.49 14.29
C ARG A 516 5.52 -2.11 13.98
N ARG A 517 4.32 -1.81 14.47
CA ARG A 517 3.62 -0.54 14.27
C ARG A 517 4.10 0.57 15.18
N LEU A 518 4.80 0.24 16.29
CA LEU A 518 5.25 1.21 17.28
C LEU A 518 6.04 2.36 16.64
N THR A 519 5.81 3.58 17.15
CA THR A 519 6.39 4.81 16.60
C THR A 519 7.69 5.17 17.29
N PHE A 520 7.66 5.23 18.63
CA PHE A 520 8.82 5.65 19.44
C PHE A 520 9.66 4.47 19.94
N THR A 521 9.46 3.30 19.34
CA THR A 521 10.27 2.10 19.51
C THR A 521 10.93 1.82 18.16
N TYR A 522 12.24 1.64 18.20
CA TYR A 522 13.03 1.50 16.98
C TYR A 522 13.11 0.06 16.49
N ALA A 523 13.35 -0.85 17.43
CA ALA A 523 13.41 -2.28 17.23
C ALA A 523 12.91 -3.00 18.48
N PHE A 524 12.63 -4.27 18.34
CA PHE A 524 12.30 -5.14 19.45
C PHE A 524 13.07 -6.46 19.34
N ARG A 525 13.34 -7.08 20.46
CA ARG A 525 14.08 -8.34 20.57
C ARG A 525 13.36 -9.26 21.53
N THR A 526 13.38 -10.54 21.21
CA THR A 526 12.88 -11.62 22.06
C THR A 526 13.88 -12.75 22.10
N ASP A 527 13.70 -13.70 23.01
CA ASP A 527 14.52 -14.92 23.06
C ASP A 527 14.25 -15.83 21.84
N HIS A 528 13.10 -15.67 21.19
CA HIS A 528 12.68 -16.48 20.03
C HIS A 528 12.99 -15.80 18.68
N TYR A 529 13.11 -14.48 18.66
CA TYR A 529 13.38 -13.71 17.44
C TYR A 529 14.67 -12.94 17.62
N SER A 530 15.54 -13.02 16.65
CA SER A 530 16.58 -12.01 16.47
C SER A 530 15.95 -10.63 16.41
N GLN A 531 16.71 -9.62 16.74
CA GLN A 531 16.25 -8.24 16.72
C GLN A 531 15.51 -7.89 15.42
N GLU A 532 14.24 -7.46 15.54
CA GLU A 532 13.43 -6.95 14.44
C GLU A 532 13.23 -5.44 14.54
N SER A 533 13.32 -4.75 13.40
CA SER A 533 13.04 -3.32 13.33
C SER A 533 11.52 -3.06 13.26
N THR A 534 11.07 -2.01 13.92
CA THR A 534 9.72 -1.47 13.70
C THR A 534 9.64 -0.81 12.32
N TRP A 535 8.43 -0.64 11.79
CA TRP A 535 8.26 0.08 10.52
C TRP A 535 8.79 1.51 10.60
N GLN A 536 8.68 2.15 11.76
CA GLN A 536 9.25 3.48 11.98
C GLN A 536 10.78 3.44 11.89
N GLY A 537 11.41 2.46 12.49
CA GLY A 537 12.85 2.23 12.40
C GLY A 537 13.31 2.04 10.95
N VAL A 538 12.59 1.24 10.19
CA VAL A 538 12.89 1.01 8.76
C VAL A 538 12.73 2.28 7.93
N VAL A 539 11.65 3.05 8.11
CA VAL A 539 11.36 4.24 7.30
C VAL A 539 12.31 5.39 7.62
N GLU A 540 12.67 5.59 8.89
CA GLU A 540 13.60 6.65 9.29
C GLU A 540 15.06 6.34 8.92
N ASN A 541 15.52 5.11 9.13
CA ASN A 541 16.95 4.77 9.13
C ASN A 541 17.34 3.52 8.31
N GLY A 542 16.44 2.97 7.50
CA GLY A 542 16.67 1.74 6.76
C GLY A 542 16.43 0.49 7.63
N ASP A 543 17.38 -0.43 7.68
CA ASP A 543 17.30 -1.65 8.49
C ASP A 543 17.36 -1.40 10.00
N GLY A 544 17.44 -0.16 10.40
CA GLY A 544 17.45 0.24 11.78
C GLY A 544 18.77 0.00 12.55
N LEU A 545 19.64 -0.79 11.99
CA LEU A 545 20.87 -1.24 12.67
C LEU A 545 22.09 -0.35 12.37
N THR A 546 22.06 0.40 11.28
CA THR A 546 23.24 1.09 10.74
C THR A 546 23.27 2.60 10.91
N SER A 547 22.15 3.24 11.25
CA SER A 547 22.11 4.70 11.39
C SER A 547 22.74 5.17 12.72
N ARG A 548 23.83 5.92 12.61
CA ARG A 548 24.48 6.59 13.73
C ARG A 548 23.95 8.01 13.98
N SER A 549 22.87 8.43 13.34
CA SER A 549 22.32 9.77 13.54
C SER A 549 21.71 9.91 14.94
N GLN A 550 22.26 10.79 15.75
CA GLN A 550 21.73 11.14 17.07
C GLN A 550 20.55 12.13 16.99
N ARG A 551 20.12 12.51 15.79
CA ARG A 551 19.04 13.47 15.55
C ARG A 551 17.83 12.78 14.95
N LYS A 552 16.66 13.15 15.45
CA LYS A 552 15.37 12.77 14.88
C LYS A 552 15.25 13.31 13.45
N ASP A 553 14.94 12.44 12.48
CA ASP A 553 14.64 12.88 11.11
C ASP A 553 13.11 12.92 10.87
N PRO A 554 12.47 14.12 10.93
CA PRO A 554 11.07 14.27 10.61
C PRO A 554 10.82 14.38 9.10
N LYS A 555 11.84 14.18 8.26
CA LYS A 555 11.79 14.39 6.80
C LYS A 555 11.81 13.09 6.00
N TYR A 556 11.61 11.94 6.65
CA TYR A 556 11.54 10.65 5.95
C TYR A 556 10.43 10.60 4.89
N ALA A 557 10.50 9.64 4.00
CA ALA A 557 9.62 9.54 2.85
C ALA A 557 9.53 10.87 2.09
N THR A 558 8.34 11.38 1.89
CA THR A 558 8.05 12.66 1.21
C THR A 558 7.78 13.83 2.15
N HIS A 559 7.90 13.64 3.49
CA HIS A 559 7.67 14.74 4.46
C HIS A 559 8.59 15.95 4.24
N GLY A 560 9.77 15.73 3.69
CA GLY A 560 10.78 16.76 3.44
C GLY A 560 10.68 17.49 2.10
N ILE A 561 9.68 17.22 1.25
CA ILE A 561 9.57 17.81 -0.10
C ILE A 561 9.49 19.34 -0.06
N HIS A 562 8.70 19.88 0.86
CA HIS A 562 8.51 21.33 1.01
C HIS A 562 8.54 21.74 2.48
N ALA A 563 9.16 22.89 2.75
CA ALA A 563 9.12 23.52 4.07
C ALA A 563 7.76 24.21 4.25
N TYR A 564 6.92 23.69 5.14
CA TYR A 564 5.63 24.24 5.48
C TYR A 564 5.54 24.57 6.95
N LYS A 565 4.97 25.71 7.31
CA LYS A 565 4.84 26.17 8.69
C LYS A 565 3.56 25.62 9.31
N GLY A 566 3.59 25.39 10.63
CA GLY A 566 2.41 24.96 11.38
C GLY A 566 2.14 23.45 11.30
N LYS A 567 3.06 22.63 10.75
CA LYS A 567 2.95 21.17 10.81
C LYS A 567 3.48 20.62 12.12
N PHE A 568 2.81 19.63 12.69
CA PHE A 568 3.38 18.84 13.79
C PHE A 568 4.24 17.68 13.27
N TYR A 569 4.96 17.03 14.17
CA TYR A 569 5.87 15.95 13.79
C TYR A 569 5.11 14.73 13.24
N PRO A 570 5.59 14.12 12.16
CA PRO A 570 4.96 12.93 11.56
C PRO A 570 4.75 11.79 12.57
N GLN A 571 5.76 11.53 13.41
CA GLN A 571 5.69 10.49 14.43
C GLN A 571 4.53 10.72 15.41
N LEU A 572 4.14 11.97 15.65
CA LEU A 572 2.98 12.26 16.50
C LEU A 572 1.70 11.75 15.84
N ALA A 573 1.47 12.04 14.54
CA ALA A 573 0.29 11.57 13.82
C ALA A 573 0.18 10.04 13.87
N LYS A 574 1.28 9.34 13.59
CA LYS A 574 1.32 7.87 13.65
C LYS A 574 1.04 7.33 15.06
N CYS A 575 1.61 7.93 16.10
CA CYS A 575 1.34 7.54 17.47
C CYS A 575 -0.15 7.69 17.82
N LEU A 576 -0.82 8.76 17.34
CA LEU A 576 -2.25 8.96 17.56
C LEU A 576 -3.10 7.90 16.85
N PHE A 577 -2.69 7.44 15.66
CA PHE A 577 -3.33 6.29 15.01
C PHE A 577 -3.23 5.02 15.86
N ASN A 578 -2.08 4.79 16.47
CA ASN A 578 -1.86 3.63 17.33
C ASN A 578 -2.64 3.73 18.65
N LEU A 579 -2.73 4.93 19.25
CA LEU A 579 -3.59 5.17 20.42
C LEU A 579 -5.08 4.98 20.09
N ALA A 580 -5.50 5.36 18.90
CA ALA A 580 -6.84 5.10 18.40
C ALA A 580 -7.06 3.62 18.01
N GLN A 581 -6.02 2.79 18.03
CA GLN A 581 -6.05 1.37 17.61
C GLN A 581 -6.55 1.19 16.18
N LEU A 582 -6.25 2.13 15.29
CA LEU A 582 -6.71 2.07 13.91
C LEU A 582 -6.11 0.88 13.18
N LEU A 583 -6.94 0.19 12.42
CA LEU A 583 -6.56 -0.94 11.57
C LEU A 583 -6.41 -0.49 10.12
N PRO A 584 -5.60 -1.17 9.30
CA PRO A 584 -5.50 -0.90 7.87
C PRO A 584 -6.88 -0.88 7.20
N GLY A 585 -7.12 0.14 6.35
CA GLY A 585 -8.39 0.37 5.67
C GLY A 585 -9.33 1.33 6.38
N GLN A 586 -9.18 1.55 7.68
CA GLN A 586 -10.00 2.51 8.42
C GLN A 586 -9.74 3.95 7.98
N LYS A 587 -10.76 4.80 8.13
CA LYS A 587 -10.78 6.16 7.58
C LYS A 587 -10.41 7.21 8.61
N VAL A 588 -9.40 8.01 8.28
CA VAL A 588 -8.97 9.19 9.05
C VAL A 588 -9.29 10.46 8.27
N ILE A 589 -9.76 11.49 8.97
CA ILE A 589 -9.97 12.81 8.35
C ILE A 589 -9.16 13.85 9.10
N ASP A 590 -8.50 14.73 8.32
CA ASP A 590 -7.83 15.92 8.81
C ASP A 590 -8.50 17.16 8.19
N PRO A 591 -9.40 17.83 8.93
CA PRO A 591 -10.11 19.02 8.43
C PRO A 591 -9.23 20.25 8.26
N PHE A 592 -7.96 20.20 8.69
CA PHE A 592 -6.96 21.27 8.56
C PHE A 592 -5.62 20.69 8.10
N CYS A 593 -5.63 19.97 6.96
CA CYS A 593 -4.52 19.08 6.61
C CYS A 593 -3.20 19.82 6.29
N GLY A 594 -3.24 21.11 6.02
CA GLY A 594 -2.05 21.86 5.64
C GLY A 594 -1.25 21.13 4.55
N SER A 595 0.03 20.90 4.81
CA SER A 595 0.90 20.17 3.89
C SER A 595 0.77 18.63 3.97
N GLY A 596 -0.30 18.08 4.57
CA GLY A 596 -0.63 16.66 4.52
C GLY A 596 0.24 15.74 5.40
N THR A 597 0.62 16.17 6.61
CA THR A 597 1.38 15.30 7.53
C THR A 597 0.56 14.07 7.92
N VAL A 598 -0.70 14.26 8.33
CA VAL A 598 -1.62 13.18 8.70
C VAL A 598 -1.90 12.29 7.50
N LEU A 599 -2.08 12.86 6.32
CA LEU A 599 -2.37 12.12 5.08
C LEU A 599 -1.22 11.19 4.69
N LEU A 600 0.02 11.68 4.72
CA LEU A 600 1.16 10.85 4.40
C LEU A 600 1.36 9.73 5.43
N GLU A 601 1.20 10.02 6.73
CA GLU A 601 1.27 8.98 7.75
C GLU A 601 0.12 7.97 7.62
N ALA A 602 -1.09 8.39 7.28
CA ALA A 602 -2.20 7.48 6.98
C ALA A 602 -1.85 6.55 5.80
N TYR A 603 -1.30 7.12 4.73
CA TYR A 603 -0.82 6.36 3.58
C TYR A 603 0.24 5.32 3.98
N LEU A 604 1.26 5.72 4.75
CA LEU A 604 2.34 4.83 5.20
C LEU A 604 1.87 3.73 6.16
N ASN A 605 0.76 3.95 6.86
CA ASN A 605 0.19 2.99 7.81
C ASN A 605 -1.03 2.21 7.24
N GLY A 606 -1.28 2.33 5.93
CA GLY A 606 -2.35 1.59 5.27
C GLY A 606 -3.76 2.03 5.68
N LEU A 607 -3.95 3.31 5.98
CA LEU A 607 -5.24 3.91 6.31
C LEU A 607 -5.83 4.66 5.11
N THR A 608 -7.14 4.72 5.02
CA THR A 608 -7.83 5.65 4.11
C THR A 608 -7.83 7.04 4.74
N ALA A 609 -7.54 8.08 3.97
CA ALA A 609 -7.56 9.42 4.54
C ALA A 609 -8.09 10.49 3.60
N VAL A 610 -8.77 11.48 4.19
CA VAL A 610 -9.22 12.69 3.51
C VAL A 610 -8.71 13.91 4.28
N GLY A 611 -8.01 14.82 3.60
CA GLY A 611 -7.59 16.09 4.16
C GLY A 611 -8.23 17.26 3.45
N ILE A 612 -8.57 18.30 4.19
CA ILE A 612 -9.20 19.51 3.66
C ILE A 612 -8.37 20.71 4.07
N ASP A 613 -8.14 21.63 3.13
CA ASP A 613 -7.52 22.93 3.42
C ASP A 613 -7.99 23.98 2.43
N LEU A 614 -8.07 25.22 2.89
CA LEU A 614 -8.41 26.40 2.08
C LEU A 614 -7.23 26.94 1.26
N ASN A 615 -6.00 26.60 1.63
CA ASN A 615 -4.80 27.04 0.93
C ASN A 615 -4.50 26.10 -0.26
N PRO A 616 -4.65 26.53 -1.51
CA PRO A 616 -4.44 25.65 -2.66
C PRO A 616 -3.00 25.12 -2.78
N LEU A 617 -2.01 25.88 -2.30
CA LEU A 617 -0.62 25.42 -2.26
C LEU A 617 -0.44 24.29 -1.23
N ALA A 618 -1.06 24.42 -0.05
CA ALA A 618 -1.02 23.39 0.97
C ALA A 618 -1.62 22.09 0.44
N VAL A 619 -2.78 22.14 -0.20
CA VAL A 619 -3.43 21.00 -0.85
C VAL A 619 -2.55 20.36 -1.92
N LYS A 620 -1.90 21.18 -2.78
CA LYS A 620 -0.96 20.65 -3.79
C LYS A 620 0.22 19.94 -3.13
N ILE A 621 0.84 20.51 -2.10
CA ILE A 621 1.93 19.86 -1.37
C ILE A 621 1.47 18.55 -0.74
N ALA A 622 0.27 18.52 -0.14
CA ALA A 622 -0.29 17.34 0.49
C ALA A 622 -0.55 16.21 -0.53
N ARG A 623 -1.11 16.54 -1.69
CA ARG A 623 -1.34 15.61 -2.81
C ARG A 623 -0.03 15.02 -3.33
N VAL A 624 0.93 15.88 -3.65
CA VAL A 624 2.24 15.47 -4.19
C VAL A 624 2.95 14.48 -3.25
N LYS A 625 2.84 14.65 -1.95
CA LYS A 625 3.47 13.75 -0.97
C LYS A 625 3.00 12.30 -1.08
N THR A 626 1.73 12.07 -1.39
CA THR A 626 1.14 10.73 -1.48
C THR A 626 1.12 10.22 -2.92
N GLU A 627 0.65 11.02 -3.88
CA GLU A 627 0.53 10.64 -5.29
C GLU A 627 1.89 10.29 -5.92
N LEU A 628 2.98 10.92 -5.46
CA LEU A 628 4.33 10.61 -5.93
C LEU A 628 4.83 9.22 -5.49
N LEU A 629 4.35 8.73 -4.36
CA LEU A 629 4.66 7.38 -3.87
C LEU A 629 3.80 6.32 -4.57
N GLU A 630 2.64 6.68 -5.10
CA GLU A 630 1.77 5.81 -5.89
C GLU A 630 2.24 5.68 -7.35
N LEU A 631 3.05 6.63 -7.81
CA LEU A 631 3.56 6.62 -9.17
C LEU A 631 4.65 5.55 -9.34
N ASP A 632 4.53 4.75 -10.40
CA ASP A 632 5.55 3.78 -10.76
C ASP A 632 6.95 4.43 -10.77
N PRO A 633 7.93 3.92 -10.01
CA PRO A 633 9.26 4.51 -9.91
C PRO A 633 9.96 4.68 -11.26
N TYR A 634 9.74 3.75 -12.20
CA TYR A 634 10.32 3.81 -13.53
C TYR A 634 9.73 4.96 -14.36
N ILE A 635 8.39 5.08 -14.39
CA ILE A 635 7.69 6.18 -15.09
C ILE A 635 8.12 7.51 -14.50
N ARG A 636 8.12 7.63 -13.19
CA ARG A 636 8.58 8.82 -12.47
C ARG A 636 10.00 9.20 -12.85
N ASP A 637 10.94 8.26 -12.70
CA ASP A 637 12.37 8.51 -12.91
C ASP A 637 12.69 8.80 -14.37
N ARG A 638 11.94 8.22 -15.33
CA ARG A 638 12.03 8.53 -16.76
C ARG A 638 11.66 9.99 -17.06
N HIS A 639 10.50 10.45 -16.56
CA HIS A 639 10.08 11.85 -16.73
C HIS A 639 11.04 12.84 -16.07
N LEU A 640 11.52 12.52 -14.87
CA LEU A 640 12.50 13.35 -14.16
C LEU A 640 13.86 13.38 -14.86
N ALA A 641 14.30 12.28 -15.44
CA ALA A 641 15.54 12.23 -16.24
C ALA A 641 15.41 13.04 -17.55
N GLN A 642 14.25 12.94 -18.22
CA GLN A 642 13.98 13.72 -19.42
C GLN A 642 13.95 15.23 -19.09
N PHE A 643 13.24 15.61 -18.04
CA PHE A 643 13.20 17.01 -17.58
C PHE A 643 14.59 17.52 -17.21
N LYS A 644 15.44 16.72 -16.57
CA LYS A 644 16.81 17.11 -16.22
C LYS A 644 17.66 17.45 -17.47
N LYS A 645 17.50 16.73 -18.58
CA LYS A 645 18.19 17.06 -19.84
C LYS A 645 17.85 18.45 -20.36
N HIS A 646 16.60 18.90 -20.21
CA HIS A 646 16.19 20.26 -20.56
C HIS A 646 16.82 21.28 -19.60
N LEU A 647 16.90 20.94 -18.32
CA LEU A 647 17.51 21.81 -17.30
C LEU A 647 19.00 22.04 -17.51
N ASP A 648 19.72 21.07 -18.11
CA ASP A 648 21.17 21.16 -18.37
C ASP A 648 21.49 22.10 -19.55
N LEU A 649 20.51 22.47 -20.39
CA LEU A 649 20.67 23.36 -21.56
C LEU A 649 19.53 24.41 -21.62
N PRO A 650 19.45 25.32 -20.65
CA PRO A 650 18.38 26.30 -20.60
C PRO A 650 18.43 27.29 -21.74
N GLN A 651 17.27 27.65 -22.32
CA GLN A 651 17.09 28.61 -23.41
C GLN A 651 16.10 29.71 -23.01
N GLU A 652 16.44 30.48 -22.01
CA GLU A 652 15.59 31.56 -21.54
C GLU A 652 15.60 32.78 -22.49
N THR A 653 14.43 33.36 -22.71
CA THR A 653 14.22 34.57 -23.48
C THR A 653 13.27 35.53 -22.76
N ASP A 654 13.11 36.77 -23.28
CA ASP A 654 12.07 37.68 -22.76
C ASP A 654 10.65 37.12 -22.96
N ASP A 655 10.43 36.20 -23.92
CA ASP A 655 9.16 35.51 -24.14
C ASP A 655 8.76 34.60 -22.94
N SER A 656 9.70 34.11 -22.17
CA SER A 656 9.44 33.36 -20.95
C SER A 656 8.60 34.14 -19.91
N LEU A 657 8.60 35.48 -19.99
CA LEU A 657 7.74 36.32 -19.15
C LEU A 657 6.26 36.24 -19.51
N ARG A 658 5.90 35.75 -20.73
CA ARG A 658 4.50 35.53 -21.15
C ARG A 658 3.78 34.46 -20.35
N MET A 659 4.52 33.62 -19.61
CA MET A 659 3.95 32.67 -18.65
C MET A 659 3.16 33.36 -17.52
N PHE A 660 3.44 34.66 -17.27
CA PHE A 660 2.78 35.40 -16.21
C PHE A 660 1.75 36.36 -16.81
N SER A 661 0.54 36.38 -16.24
CA SER A 661 -0.50 37.30 -16.68
C SER A 661 -0.08 38.77 -16.40
N ALA A 662 -0.52 39.69 -17.23
CA ALA A 662 -0.23 41.13 -17.05
C ALA A 662 -0.67 41.66 -15.68
N SER A 663 -1.72 41.08 -15.11
CA SER A 663 -2.29 41.49 -13.82
C SER A 663 -1.35 41.21 -12.63
N VAL A 664 -0.47 40.20 -12.73
CA VAL A 664 0.46 39.81 -11.64
C VAL A 664 1.91 40.17 -11.95
N LEU A 665 2.26 40.42 -13.20
CA LEU A 665 3.63 40.66 -13.63
C LEU A 665 4.28 41.85 -12.89
N GLY A 666 3.54 42.93 -12.68
CA GLY A 666 4.02 44.11 -11.94
C GLY A 666 4.35 43.75 -10.48
N GLU A 667 3.52 42.96 -9.82
CA GLU A 667 3.78 42.49 -8.44
C GLU A 667 4.97 41.51 -8.41
N LEU A 668 5.08 40.60 -9.38
CA LEU A 668 6.22 39.69 -9.51
C LEU A 668 7.54 40.43 -9.68
N LEU A 669 7.60 41.43 -10.56
CA LEU A 669 8.79 42.27 -10.77
C LEU A 669 9.18 43.08 -9.53
N SER A 670 8.24 43.35 -8.64
CA SER A 670 8.56 44.01 -7.37
C SER A 670 9.27 43.08 -6.38
N TRP A 671 9.14 41.78 -6.53
CA TRP A 671 9.73 40.74 -5.64
C TRP A 671 10.90 40.01 -6.28
N PHE A 672 10.93 39.86 -7.59
CA PHE A 672 11.97 39.14 -8.31
C PHE A 672 12.71 40.07 -9.29
N PRO A 673 14.04 40.00 -9.35
CA PRO A 673 14.78 40.60 -10.45
C PRO A 673 14.31 40.02 -11.80
N LYS A 674 14.33 40.88 -12.86
CA LYS A 674 13.89 40.45 -14.20
C LYS A 674 14.64 39.21 -14.73
N PRO A 675 15.99 39.05 -14.54
CA PRO A 675 16.69 37.84 -14.93
C PRO A 675 16.16 36.58 -14.21
N VAL A 676 15.93 36.66 -12.90
CA VAL A 676 15.37 35.57 -12.12
C VAL A 676 13.97 35.19 -12.62
N LEU A 677 13.14 36.19 -12.94
CA LEU A 677 11.76 35.93 -13.38
C LEU A 677 11.71 35.25 -14.76
N ARG A 678 12.66 35.57 -15.67
CA ARG A 678 12.82 34.86 -16.95
C ARG A 678 13.14 33.37 -16.71
N LYS A 679 14.10 33.07 -15.81
CA LYS A 679 14.48 31.70 -15.44
C LYS A 679 13.30 30.93 -14.85
N LEU A 680 12.53 31.55 -13.97
CA LEU A 680 11.32 30.98 -13.39
C LEU A 680 10.22 30.74 -14.44
N GLY A 681 10.01 31.68 -15.36
CA GLY A 681 9.06 31.55 -16.45
C GLY A 681 9.41 30.40 -17.39
N TRP A 682 10.68 30.31 -17.79
CA TRP A 682 11.17 29.21 -18.61
C TRP A 682 10.99 27.85 -17.90
N LEU A 683 11.32 27.74 -16.59
CA LEU A 683 11.10 26.53 -15.82
C LEU A 683 9.63 26.11 -15.80
N LEU A 684 8.72 27.05 -15.58
CA LEU A 684 7.28 26.79 -15.60
C LEU A 684 6.81 26.29 -16.96
N GLU A 685 7.30 26.86 -18.04
CA GLU A 685 7.01 26.42 -19.40
C GLU A 685 7.46 24.96 -19.62
N GLN A 686 8.70 24.63 -19.23
CA GLN A 686 9.20 23.25 -19.34
C GLN A 686 8.42 22.28 -18.45
N ILE A 687 8.04 22.69 -17.25
CA ILE A 687 7.22 21.87 -16.32
C ILE A 687 5.86 21.55 -16.95
N GLN A 688 5.23 22.52 -17.63
CA GLN A 688 3.93 22.31 -18.29
C GLN A 688 3.98 21.28 -19.44
N GLN A 689 5.15 21.06 -20.04
CA GLN A 689 5.35 20.08 -21.10
C GLN A 689 5.50 18.65 -20.59
N VAL A 690 5.69 18.44 -19.28
CA VAL A 690 5.80 17.08 -18.70
C VAL A 690 4.45 16.38 -18.80
N PRO A 691 4.36 15.17 -19.40
CA PRO A 691 3.08 14.53 -19.70
C PRO A 691 2.29 14.12 -18.44
N ASP A 692 2.95 13.57 -17.41
CA ASP A 692 2.28 13.11 -16.19
C ASP A 692 1.98 14.29 -15.25
N PRO A 693 0.71 14.55 -14.91
CA PRO A 693 0.32 15.68 -14.06
C PRO A 693 0.87 15.58 -12.63
N ARG A 694 1.11 14.39 -12.09
CA ARG A 694 1.68 14.19 -10.74
C ARG A 694 3.14 14.60 -10.72
N VAL A 695 3.89 14.32 -11.80
CA VAL A 695 5.28 14.77 -11.95
C VAL A 695 5.33 16.28 -12.15
N ARG A 696 4.39 16.86 -12.91
CA ARG A 696 4.27 18.33 -13.03
C ARG A 696 4.06 19.00 -11.68
N ASP A 697 3.05 18.53 -10.91
CA ASP A 697 2.74 19.06 -9.59
C ASP A 697 3.96 18.91 -8.64
N PHE A 698 4.72 17.82 -8.73
CA PHE A 698 5.96 17.66 -7.97
C PHE A 698 7.03 18.69 -8.34
N LEU A 699 7.27 18.94 -9.63
CA LEU A 699 8.24 19.93 -10.09
C LEU A 699 7.81 21.35 -9.70
N GLU A 700 6.51 21.68 -9.74
CA GLU A 700 5.98 22.95 -9.24
C GLU A 700 6.19 23.10 -7.72
N VAL A 701 6.04 22.04 -6.95
CA VAL A 701 6.31 22.06 -5.50
C VAL A 701 7.81 22.27 -5.22
N ILE A 702 8.70 21.67 -6.04
CA ILE A 702 10.15 21.98 -5.97
C ILE A 702 10.38 23.45 -6.24
N LEU A 703 9.81 24.00 -7.31
CA LEU A 703 9.94 25.41 -7.67
C LEU A 703 9.46 26.31 -6.52
N SER A 704 8.28 26.01 -5.95
CA SER A 704 7.75 26.72 -4.78
C SER A 704 8.72 26.72 -3.59
N SER A 705 9.43 25.61 -3.37
CA SER A 705 10.38 25.49 -2.25
C SER A 705 11.59 26.43 -2.38
N LEU A 706 11.89 26.92 -3.59
CA LEU A 706 13.02 27.79 -3.91
C LEU A 706 12.65 29.27 -3.93
N VAL A 707 11.37 29.59 -4.06
CA VAL A 707 10.87 30.96 -4.29
C VAL A 707 11.49 32.01 -3.36
N ARG A 708 11.62 31.69 -2.07
CA ARG A 708 12.21 32.61 -1.10
C ARG A 708 13.70 32.85 -1.33
N SER A 709 14.45 31.80 -1.67
CA SER A 709 15.91 31.91 -1.86
C SER A 709 16.28 32.74 -3.07
N VAL A 710 15.44 32.71 -4.13
CA VAL A 710 15.68 33.39 -5.40
C VAL A 710 14.92 34.71 -5.52
N SER A 711 14.25 35.18 -4.48
CA SER A 711 13.51 36.44 -4.43
C SER A 711 14.15 37.49 -3.55
N ASN A 712 13.64 38.72 -3.60
CA ASN A 712 13.98 39.83 -2.70
C ASN A 712 13.34 39.67 -1.30
N GLN A 713 12.71 38.55 -0.96
CA GLN A 713 12.28 38.23 0.39
C GLN A 713 13.49 37.81 1.24
N ASP A 714 13.58 38.31 2.50
CA ASP A 714 14.59 37.79 3.45
C ASP A 714 14.27 36.32 3.78
N PRO A 715 15.11 35.34 3.42
CA PRO A 715 14.86 33.94 3.66
C PRO A 715 14.87 33.55 5.14
N ARG A 716 15.48 34.39 6.03
CA ARG A 716 15.60 34.15 7.46
C ARG A 716 14.36 34.62 8.23
N ASP A 717 13.60 35.58 7.69
CA ASP A 717 12.38 36.06 8.34
C ASP A 717 11.16 35.21 7.92
N LEU A 718 10.38 34.81 8.92
CA LEU A 718 9.12 34.11 8.69
C LEU A 718 8.01 35.05 8.20
N ARG A 719 8.15 36.34 8.44
CA ARG A 719 7.28 37.38 7.88
C ARG A 719 7.81 37.80 6.51
N ILE A 720 6.95 38.34 5.67
CA ILE A 720 7.39 38.92 4.41
C ILE A 720 8.10 40.24 4.70
N ARG A 721 9.41 40.11 4.86
CA ARG A 721 10.32 41.24 4.91
C ARG A 721 11.17 41.21 3.63
N ARG A 722 11.41 42.37 3.04
CA ARG A 722 12.36 42.48 1.95
C ARG A 722 13.79 42.37 2.50
N ARG A 723 14.68 41.82 1.68
CA ARG A 723 16.14 41.89 1.95
C ARG A 723 16.56 43.35 2.05
N GLU A 724 17.50 43.62 2.93
CA GLU A 724 18.13 44.94 3.04
C GLU A 724 18.87 45.28 1.76
N THR A 725 19.55 44.36 1.14
CA THR A 725 20.19 44.46 -0.16
C THR A 725 19.48 43.57 -1.16
N PRO A 726 18.78 44.11 -2.19
CA PRO A 726 18.21 43.36 -3.27
C PRO A 726 19.26 42.55 -4.01
N ILE A 727 18.89 41.29 -4.43
CA ILE A 727 19.73 40.48 -5.29
C ILE A 727 19.57 40.89 -6.74
N PRO A 728 20.65 41.02 -7.54
CA PRO A 728 20.54 41.33 -8.95
C PRO A 728 20.11 40.15 -9.81
N ASP A 729 20.52 38.93 -9.42
CA ASP A 729 20.21 37.64 -10.03
C ASP A 729 20.34 36.51 -9.02
N ALA A 730 19.94 35.29 -9.42
CA ALA A 730 20.06 34.07 -8.62
C ALA A 730 20.33 32.84 -9.50
N PRO A 731 21.07 31.81 -9.00
CA PRO A 731 21.34 30.59 -9.72
C PRO A 731 20.14 29.62 -9.64
N VAL A 732 19.05 29.95 -10.35
CA VAL A 732 17.75 29.27 -10.25
C VAL A 732 17.85 27.82 -10.70
N TYR A 733 18.55 27.58 -11.82
CA TYR A 733 18.65 26.23 -12.42
C TYR A 733 19.50 25.30 -11.55
N GLU A 734 20.60 25.80 -11.03
CA GLU A 734 21.50 25.05 -10.13
C GLU A 734 20.80 24.65 -8.83
N LEU A 735 20.07 25.60 -8.22
CA LEU A 735 19.30 25.37 -7.01
C LEU A 735 18.16 24.37 -7.26
N PHE A 736 17.48 24.53 -8.40
CA PHE A 736 16.42 23.59 -8.79
C PHE A 736 16.98 22.20 -9.04
N GLY A 737 18.05 22.07 -9.82
CA GLY A 737 18.72 20.80 -10.12
C GLY A 737 19.25 20.10 -8.88
N ALA A 738 19.88 20.85 -7.97
CA ALA A 738 20.37 20.32 -6.69
C ALA A 738 19.20 19.78 -5.83
N ARG A 739 18.09 20.54 -5.74
CA ARG A 739 16.91 20.12 -4.98
C ARG A 739 16.21 18.91 -5.59
N LEU A 740 16.09 18.88 -6.91
CA LEU A 740 15.56 17.73 -7.65
C LEU A 740 16.42 16.48 -7.40
N GLY A 741 17.74 16.62 -7.46
CA GLY A 741 18.68 15.50 -7.19
C GLY A 741 18.56 14.96 -5.77
N GLU A 742 18.50 15.84 -4.77
CA GLU A 742 18.28 15.45 -3.37
C GLU A 742 16.98 14.66 -3.18
N LEU A 743 15.87 15.18 -3.69
CA LEU A 743 14.56 14.55 -3.52
C LEU A 743 14.45 13.24 -4.30
N ARG A 744 15.05 13.16 -5.48
CA ARG A 744 15.11 11.93 -6.26
C ARG A 744 15.87 10.83 -5.51
N LEU A 745 17.02 11.14 -4.90
CA LEU A 745 17.77 10.19 -4.08
C LEU A 745 16.95 9.71 -2.88
N ARG A 746 16.24 10.62 -2.19
CA ARG A 746 15.35 10.26 -1.07
C ARG A 746 14.22 9.32 -1.50
N LEU A 747 13.62 9.55 -2.67
CA LEU A 747 12.56 8.69 -3.20
C LEU A 747 13.10 7.30 -3.57
N GLN A 748 14.30 7.20 -4.11
CA GLN A 748 14.95 5.91 -4.40
C GLN A 748 15.24 5.15 -3.11
N GLN A 749 15.86 5.80 -2.11
CA GLN A 749 16.09 5.21 -0.80
C GLN A 749 14.80 4.76 -0.11
N PHE A 750 13.74 5.55 -0.21
CA PHE A 750 12.44 5.16 0.33
C PHE A 750 11.87 3.95 -0.38
N ALA A 751 11.93 3.88 -1.71
CA ALA A 751 11.46 2.74 -2.49
C ALA A 751 12.21 1.43 -2.13
N GLU A 752 13.51 1.50 -1.88
CA GLU A 752 14.30 0.35 -1.41
C GLU A 752 13.89 -0.10 0.00
N ARG A 753 13.64 0.85 0.91
CA ARG A 753 13.22 0.57 2.28
C ARG A 753 11.79 0.08 2.38
N SER A 754 10.87 0.64 1.59
CA SER A 754 9.45 0.29 1.61
C SER A 754 9.17 -1.14 1.15
N LYS A 755 10.13 -1.84 0.52
CA LYS A 755 10.02 -3.28 0.23
C LYS A 755 9.77 -4.13 1.48
N PHE A 756 10.11 -3.64 2.65
CA PHE A 756 9.95 -4.32 3.94
C PHE A 756 8.74 -3.82 4.75
N ALA A 757 8.08 -2.75 4.31
CA ALA A 757 6.87 -2.24 4.94
C ALA A 757 5.62 -2.90 4.35
N PRO A 758 4.49 -2.99 5.07
CA PRO A 758 3.25 -3.51 4.49
C PRO A 758 2.77 -2.57 3.40
N ASN A 759 2.99 -2.97 2.15
CA ASN A 759 2.61 -2.21 0.96
C ASN A 759 1.10 -2.36 0.69
N ILE A 760 0.29 -1.70 1.50
CA ILE A 760 -1.15 -1.62 1.28
C ILE A 760 -1.48 -0.15 1.11
N PHE A 761 -1.71 0.25 -0.14
CA PHE A 761 -2.09 1.62 -0.44
C PHE A 761 -3.62 1.72 -0.44
N TYR A 762 -4.14 2.43 0.55
CA TYR A 762 -5.53 2.87 0.56
C TYR A 762 -5.63 4.27 -0.01
N PRO A 763 -6.80 4.64 -0.55
CA PRO A 763 -6.97 5.96 -1.13
C PRO A 763 -6.77 7.06 -0.08
N VAL A 764 -5.85 7.96 -0.39
CA VAL A 764 -5.57 9.16 0.38
C VAL A 764 -5.73 10.36 -0.54
N GLN A 765 -6.49 11.34 -0.13
CA GLN A 765 -6.75 12.52 -0.94
C GLN A 765 -6.71 13.82 -0.14
N ALA A 766 -6.13 14.85 -0.72
CA ALA A 766 -6.22 16.22 -0.22
C ALA A 766 -7.15 17.04 -1.11
N VAL A 767 -8.08 17.74 -0.52
CA VAL A 767 -9.15 18.47 -1.19
C VAL A 767 -9.10 19.95 -0.83
N HIS A 768 -9.19 20.82 -1.84
CA HIS A 768 -9.35 22.24 -1.64
C HIS A 768 -10.80 22.53 -1.24
N GLY A 769 -11.00 23.02 -0.02
CA GLY A 769 -12.34 23.26 0.51
C GLY A 769 -12.33 23.90 1.90
N ASP A 770 -13.53 24.27 2.34
CA ASP A 770 -13.77 24.85 3.65
C ASP A 770 -14.40 23.81 4.59
N SER A 771 -13.76 23.48 5.69
CA SER A 771 -14.23 22.49 6.65
C SER A 771 -15.47 22.92 7.45
N ARG A 772 -15.85 24.21 7.37
CA ARG A 772 -17.13 24.72 7.88
C ARG A 772 -18.31 24.34 7.01
N GLU A 773 -18.05 23.97 5.74
CA GLU A 773 -19.08 23.65 4.75
C GLU A 773 -19.19 22.14 4.56
N ILE A 774 -20.34 21.58 4.92
CA ILE A 774 -20.63 20.15 4.74
C ILE A 774 -20.52 19.72 3.26
N GLN A 775 -20.78 20.64 2.33
CA GLN A 775 -20.66 20.40 0.90
C GLN A 775 -19.21 20.15 0.46
N SER A 776 -18.23 20.77 1.10
CA SER A 776 -16.81 20.49 0.84
C SER A 776 -16.45 19.06 1.27
N LEU A 777 -17.02 18.56 2.34
CA LEU A 777 -16.88 17.20 2.86
C LEU A 777 -17.52 16.17 1.92
N THR A 778 -18.79 16.37 1.56
CA THR A 778 -19.53 15.42 0.70
C THR A 778 -18.93 15.34 -0.72
N LYS A 779 -18.46 16.45 -1.29
CA LYS A 779 -17.74 16.45 -2.58
C LYS A 779 -16.43 15.64 -2.53
N SER A 780 -15.80 15.54 -1.37
CA SER A 780 -14.61 14.70 -1.16
C SER A 780 -14.92 13.23 -0.89
N GLY A 781 -16.19 12.80 -0.97
CA GLY A 781 -16.59 11.42 -0.73
C GLY A 781 -16.66 11.05 0.75
N VAL A 782 -16.78 12.05 1.64
CA VAL A 782 -17.05 11.83 3.05
C VAL A 782 -18.56 11.71 3.26
N GLU A 783 -18.98 10.63 3.88
CA GLU A 783 -20.38 10.34 4.22
C GLU A 783 -20.63 10.53 5.71
N GLN A 784 -21.88 10.64 6.08
CA GLN A 784 -22.27 10.72 7.48
C GLN A 784 -21.83 9.46 8.24
N HIS A 785 -21.26 9.63 9.41
CA HIS A 785 -20.78 8.54 10.29
C HIS A 785 -19.80 7.55 9.62
N SER A 786 -19.04 8.00 8.62
CA SER A 786 -18.11 7.18 7.84
C SER A 786 -16.64 7.26 8.30
N CYS A 787 -16.34 8.11 9.27
CA CYS A 787 -14.97 8.34 9.74
C CYS A 787 -14.68 7.59 11.04
N ASP A 788 -13.55 6.90 11.11
CA ASP A 788 -13.11 6.18 12.31
C ASP A 788 -12.37 7.08 13.29
N ALA A 789 -11.54 7.98 12.76
CA ALA A 789 -10.82 8.94 13.59
C ALA A 789 -10.60 10.30 12.91
N ILE A 790 -10.56 11.33 13.73
CA ILE A 790 -10.08 12.67 13.37
C ILE A 790 -8.72 12.84 14.03
N VAL A 791 -7.73 13.26 13.24
CA VAL A 791 -6.41 13.65 13.75
C VAL A 791 -6.04 14.96 13.08
N THR A 792 -5.95 16.04 13.86
CA THR A 792 -5.76 17.37 13.29
C THR A 792 -5.06 18.33 14.24
N SER A 793 -4.47 19.39 13.67
CA SER A 793 -4.02 20.57 14.40
C SER A 793 -4.77 21.79 13.86
N PRO A 794 -5.86 22.22 14.48
CA PRO A 794 -6.62 23.37 14.02
C PRO A 794 -5.75 24.65 14.03
N PRO A 795 -6.06 25.64 13.19
CA PRO A 795 -5.37 26.91 13.22
C PRO A 795 -5.43 27.53 14.63
N TYR A 796 -4.33 28.07 15.10
CA TYR A 796 -4.29 28.72 16.42
C TYR A 796 -4.89 30.10 16.35
N ALA A 797 -5.62 30.49 17.37
CA ALA A 797 -6.29 31.76 17.45
C ALA A 797 -5.28 32.92 17.24
N THR A 798 -5.41 33.68 16.14
CA THR A 798 -4.62 34.86 15.79
C THR A 798 -3.08 34.63 15.69
N ALA A 799 -2.61 33.37 15.52
CA ALA A 799 -1.19 33.08 15.68
C ALA A 799 -0.35 33.26 14.41
N LEU A 800 -0.78 32.79 13.24
CA LEU A 800 0.04 32.78 12.01
C LEU A 800 -0.73 33.32 10.80
N PRO A 801 -0.09 34.14 9.94
CA PRO A 801 -0.65 34.57 8.65
C PRO A 801 -0.32 33.50 7.60
N TYR A 802 -1.11 32.44 7.50
CA TYR A 802 -0.82 31.26 6.65
C TYR A 802 -0.67 31.62 5.17
N ILE A 803 -1.61 32.38 4.59
CA ILE A 803 -1.56 32.78 3.16
C ILE A 803 -0.41 33.75 2.90
N ASP A 804 -0.15 34.66 3.84
CA ASP A 804 0.94 35.63 3.69
C ASP A 804 2.31 34.94 3.63
N THR A 805 2.51 33.83 4.32
CA THR A 805 3.77 33.07 4.27
C THR A 805 4.03 32.41 2.92
N ASP A 806 2.98 32.09 2.17
CA ASP A 806 3.01 31.40 0.88
C ASP A 806 2.79 32.36 -0.30
N ARG A 807 2.70 33.67 -0.02
CA ARG A 807 2.39 34.73 -0.98
C ARG A 807 3.11 34.62 -2.30
N LEU A 808 4.44 34.48 -2.29
CA LEU A 808 5.23 34.44 -3.51
C LEU A 808 4.96 33.19 -4.35
N SER A 809 4.74 32.04 -3.71
CA SER A 809 4.37 30.81 -4.39
C SER A 809 2.95 30.89 -4.98
N LEU A 810 2.00 31.47 -4.23
CA LEU A 810 0.63 31.70 -4.71
C LEU A 810 0.61 32.69 -5.89
N LEU A 811 1.43 33.74 -5.83
CA LEU A 811 1.57 34.69 -6.91
C LEU A 811 2.19 34.06 -8.17
N LEU A 812 3.27 33.26 -7.98
CA LEU A 812 4.03 32.66 -9.08
C LEU A 812 3.27 31.51 -9.76
N LEU A 813 2.71 30.58 -8.97
CA LEU A 813 2.13 29.33 -9.49
C LEU A 813 0.64 29.44 -9.82
N TYR A 814 -0.09 30.32 -9.12
CA TYR A 814 -1.55 30.44 -9.28
C TYR A 814 -1.99 31.80 -9.85
N GLY A 815 -1.06 32.71 -10.08
CA GLY A 815 -1.40 34.05 -10.57
C GLY A 815 -2.27 34.85 -9.59
N MET A 816 -2.24 34.53 -8.29
CA MET A 816 -3.07 35.17 -7.28
C MET A 816 -2.51 36.54 -6.90
N ALA A 817 -3.12 37.63 -7.39
CA ALA A 817 -2.80 38.97 -7.01
C ALA A 817 -3.16 39.28 -5.54
N SER A 818 -2.72 40.41 -5.02
CA SER A 818 -2.95 40.81 -3.61
C SER A 818 -4.42 40.80 -3.21
N LYS A 819 -5.35 41.17 -4.10
CA LYS A 819 -6.78 41.13 -3.83
C LYS A 819 -7.32 39.71 -3.64
N ASP A 820 -6.88 38.77 -4.47
CA ASP A 820 -7.34 37.38 -4.40
C ASP A 820 -6.85 36.73 -3.10
N ARG A 821 -5.59 36.95 -2.75
CA ARG A 821 -5.00 36.45 -1.51
C ARG A 821 -5.67 37.04 -0.27
N SER A 822 -6.00 38.33 -0.25
CA SER A 822 -6.71 38.98 0.86
C SER A 822 -8.12 38.42 1.05
N THR A 823 -8.77 37.97 -0.03
CA THR A 823 -10.08 37.32 0.04
C THR A 823 -9.97 35.95 0.74
N ILE A 824 -8.96 35.15 0.38
CA ILE A 824 -8.70 33.85 1.04
C ILE A 824 -8.30 34.08 2.51
N GLU A 825 -7.38 35.00 2.77
CA GLU A 825 -6.95 35.32 4.15
C GLU A 825 -8.13 35.74 5.06
N ALA A 826 -9.06 36.53 4.53
CA ALA A 826 -10.26 36.96 5.29
C ALA A 826 -11.26 35.81 5.54
N SER A 827 -11.17 34.70 4.77
CA SER A 827 -11.99 33.49 4.96
C SER A 827 -11.34 32.46 5.88
N LEU A 828 -10.04 32.58 6.18
CA LEU A 828 -9.35 31.63 7.05
C LEU A 828 -9.87 31.66 8.49
N ILE A 829 -9.98 30.49 9.11
CA ILE A 829 -10.16 30.37 10.55
C ILE A 829 -8.89 30.84 11.25
N GLY A 830 -9.05 31.74 12.24
CA GLY A 830 -7.89 32.34 12.93
C GLY A 830 -7.21 33.49 12.18
N THR A 831 -7.85 34.02 11.13
CA THR A 831 -7.38 35.22 10.43
C THR A 831 -7.04 36.36 11.37
N ARG A 832 -6.07 37.20 10.97
CA ARG A 832 -5.70 38.44 11.69
C ARG A 832 -6.37 39.70 11.10
N GLU A 833 -7.11 39.54 10.02
CA GLU A 833 -7.70 40.64 9.29
C GLU A 833 -9.22 40.61 9.42
N ILE A 834 -9.77 41.79 9.69
CA ILE A 834 -11.21 42.03 9.73
C ILE A 834 -11.49 43.43 9.14
N ASN A 835 -12.44 43.52 8.23
CA ASN A 835 -12.85 44.83 7.72
C ASN A 835 -13.72 45.57 8.73
N LYS A 836 -13.75 46.88 8.63
CA LYS A 836 -14.39 47.79 9.58
C LYS A 836 -15.89 47.45 9.79
N ARG A 837 -16.62 47.22 8.70
CA ARG A 837 -18.07 46.92 8.76
C ARG A 837 -18.36 45.62 9.50
N LYS A 838 -17.61 44.55 9.21
CA LYS A 838 -17.75 43.24 9.87
C LYS A 838 -17.38 43.33 11.35
N LYS A 839 -16.32 44.10 11.66
CA LYS A 839 -15.92 44.39 13.03
C LYS A 839 -17.04 45.05 13.83
N GLU A 840 -17.61 46.14 13.31
CA GLU A 840 -18.70 46.88 13.97
C GLU A 840 -19.92 46.00 14.23
N GLN A 841 -20.27 45.14 13.25
CA GLN A 841 -21.35 44.15 13.44
C GLN A 841 -21.06 43.17 14.58
N ILE A 842 -19.86 42.62 14.64
CA ILE A 842 -19.48 41.63 15.67
C ILE A 842 -19.32 42.33 17.01
N ASP A 843 -18.75 43.52 17.06
CA ASP A 843 -18.66 44.31 18.30
C ASP A 843 -20.05 44.55 18.90
N ALA A 844 -21.05 44.83 18.07
CA ALA A 844 -22.44 44.99 18.52
C ALA A 844 -23.05 43.68 19.05
N LEU A 845 -22.70 42.51 18.48
CA LEU A 845 -23.12 41.20 19.01
C LEU A 845 -22.49 40.94 20.38
N ILE A 846 -21.16 41.16 20.50
CA ILE A 846 -20.45 40.99 21.77
C ILE A 846 -21.03 41.90 22.85
N ASP A 847 -21.27 43.18 22.52
CA ASP A 847 -21.83 44.18 23.46
C ASP A 847 -23.24 43.83 23.93
N ARG A 848 -24.03 43.05 23.17
CA ARG A 848 -25.34 42.50 23.51
C ARG A 848 -25.27 41.11 24.16
N SER A 849 -24.08 40.58 24.39
CA SER A 849 -23.84 39.21 24.85
C SER A 849 -24.48 38.14 23.93
N ASP A 850 -24.56 38.43 22.62
CA ASP A 850 -25.05 37.50 21.62
C ASP A 850 -23.89 36.68 21.09
N PHE A 851 -23.74 35.46 21.57
CA PHE A 851 -22.72 34.50 21.19
C PHE A 851 -23.28 33.31 20.42
N ALA A 852 -24.34 33.52 19.65
CA ALA A 852 -24.94 32.49 18.84
C ALA A 852 -23.89 31.80 17.93
N GLY A 853 -23.85 30.47 17.97
CA GLY A 853 -22.90 29.63 17.24
C GLY A 853 -21.54 29.40 17.96
N ILE A 854 -21.30 29.97 19.15
CA ILE A 854 -20.14 29.61 19.98
C ILE A 854 -20.60 28.66 21.09
N ARG A 855 -20.01 27.44 21.08
CA ARG A 855 -20.39 26.37 22.01
C ARG A 855 -19.52 26.26 23.27
N SER A 856 -18.80 27.32 23.64
CA SER A 856 -17.96 27.38 24.82
C SER A 856 -18.22 28.62 25.66
N SER A 857 -18.59 28.43 26.92
CA SER A 857 -18.79 29.50 27.88
C SER A 857 -17.49 30.24 28.16
N GLN A 858 -16.41 29.48 28.32
CA GLN A 858 -15.04 30.03 28.54
C GLN A 858 -14.59 30.95 27.38
N ALA A 859 -14.92 30.55 26.14
CA ALA A 859 -14.63 31.38 24.96
C ALA A 859 -15.43 32.68 24.99
N CYS A 860 -16.75 32.63 25.33
CA CYS A 860 -17.61 33.81 25.46
C CYS A 860 -17.08 34.78 26.52
N ASP A 861 -16.72 34.27 27.69
CA ASP A 861 -16.16 35.06 28.78
C ASP A 861 -14.83 35.75 28.38
N THR A 862 -13.95 35.00 27.74
CA THR A 862 -12.66 35.51 27.24
C THR A 862 -12.88 36.66 26.24
N VAL A 863 -13.77 36.46 25.26
CA VAL A 863 -14.11 37.49 24.25
C VAL A 863 -14.71 38.75 24.90
N SER A 864 -15.63 38.54 25.83
CA SER A 864 -16.27 39.63 26.57
C SER A 864 -15.28 40.44 27.43
N GLU A 865 -14.38 39.73 28.12
CA GLU A 865 -13.34 40.36 28.94
C GLU A 865 -12.36 41.22 28.11
N ILE A 866 -11.89 40.66 26.96
CA ILE A 866 -11.02 41.38 26.04
C ILE A 866 -11.75 42.59 25.45
N ARG A 867 -13.02 42.44 25.05
CA ARG A 867 -13.83 43.55 24.53
C ARG A 867 -13.96 44.66 25.54
N ARG A 868 -14.34 44.35 26.77
CA ARG A 868 -14.51 45.31 27.87
C ARG A 868 -13.24 46.07 28.14
N ARG A 869 -12.07 45.40 28.22
CA ARG A 869 -10.77 46.04 28.53
C ARG A 869 -10.22 46.89 27.43
N ASN A 870 -10.51 46.53 26.16
CA ASN A 870 -10.03 47.26 24.99
C ASN A 870 -10.90 48.49 24.66
N ARG A 871 -12.13 48.59 25.20
CA ARG A 871 -13.07 49.68 24.93
C ARG A 871 -12.49 51.05 25.36
N ASP A 872 -11.82 51.07 26.49
CA ASP A 872 -11.31 52.33 27.14
C ASP A 872 -9.79 52.46 26.94
N SER A 873 -9.17 51.73 26.07
CA SER A 873 -7.71 51.78 25.83
C SER A 873 -7.37 52.42 24.47
N ASP A 874 -6.39 53.29 24.45
CA ASP A 874 -5.73 53.84 23.25
C ASP A 874 -4.85 52.81 22.52
N GLY A 875 -5.24 51.54 22.55
CA GLY A 875 -4.51 50.46 21.90
C GLY A 875 -4.50 50.53 20.40
N GLY A 876 -3.36 50.26 19.76
CA GLY A 876 -3.27 50.25 18.30
C GLY A 876 -4.26 49.27 17.66
N PHE A 877 -4.52 49.45 16.36
CA PHE A 877 -5.52 48.77 15.53
C PHE A 877 -5.62 47.24 15.79
N ARG A 878 -4.51 46.55 16.00
CA ARG A 878 -4.48 45.09 16.28
C ARG A 878 -5.13 44.74 17.61
N LYS A 879 -4.87 45.50 18.66
CA LYS A 879 -5.47 45.25 20.00
C LYS A 879 -6.99 45.41 19.96
N GLN A 880 -7.47 46.43 19.26
CA GLN A 880 -8.88 46.76 19.13
C GLN A 880 -9.67 45.72 18.34
N ASN A 881 -9.02 44.92 17.46
CA ASN A 881 -9.68 43.88 16.67
C ASN A 881 -9.72 42.52 17.37
N THR A 882 -8.93 42.32 18.44
CA THR A 882 -8.72 40.98 19.04
C THR A 882 -10.01 40.31 19.49
N ALA A 883 -10.94 41.04 20.12
CA ALA A 883 -12.20 40.48 20.59
C ALA A 883 -13.05 39.96 19.42
N SER A 884 -13.23 40.79 18.37
CA SER A 884 -14.00 40.42 17.18
C SER A 884 -13.37 39.26 16.40
N LEU A 885 -12.04 39.19 16.34
CA LEU A 885 -11.30 38.07 15.69
C LEU A 885 -11.46 36.77 16.49
N LEU A 886 -11.42 36.81 17.82
CA LEU A 886 -11.64 35.65 18.67
C LEU A 886 -13.09 35.19 18.64
N TYR A 887 -14.07 36.08 18.57
CA TYR A 887 -15.48 35.74 18.35
C TYR A 887 -15.65 34.91 17.08
N LEU A 888 -15.09 35.39 15.95
CA LEU A 888 -15.11 34.68 14.69
C LEU A 888 -14.41 33.33 14.79
N TYR A 889 -13.24 33.27 15.40
CA TYR A 889 -12.49 32.06 15.57
C TYR A 889 -13.29 30.98 16.30
N PHE A 890 -13.85 31.28 17.48
CA PHE A 890 -14.56 30.29 18.27
C PHE A 890 -15.90 29.88 17.63
N ARG A 891 -16.58 30.80 16.94
CA ARG A 891 -17.76 30.48 16.16
C ARG A 891 -17.44 29.54 15.00
N ASP A 892 -16.41 29.83 14.26
CA ASP A 892 -16.00 29.04 13.08
C ASP A 892 -15.47 27.65 13.49
N ILE A 893 -14.72 27.56 14.58
CA ILE A 893 -14.28 26.26 15.14
C ILE A 893 -15.49 25.45 15.65
N SER A 894 -16.49 26.08 16.26
CA SER A 894 -17.70 25.37 16.66
C SER A 894 -18.43 24.75 15.46
N ALA A 895 -18.52 25.49 14.33
CA ALA A 895 -19.10 24.97 13.09
C ALA A 895 -18.30 23.76 12.51
N VAL A 896 -16.96 23.81 12.58
CA VAL A 896 -16.14 22.66 12.15
C VAL A 896 -16.37 21.47 13.05
N PHE A 897 -16.50 21.65 14.37
CA PHE A 897 -16.79 20.54 15.30
C PHE A 897 -18.17 19.92 15.04
N GLU A 898 -19.19 20.70 14.65
CA GLU A 898 -20.50 20.17 14.21
C GLU A 898 -20.33 19.29 12.97
N ASN A 899 -19.55 19.71 12.00
CA ASN A 899 -19.26 18.91 10.81
C ASN A 899 -18.43 17.65 11.14
N ILE A 900 -17.50 17.74 12.09
CA ILE A 900 -16.76 16.59 12.60
C ILE A 900 -17.74 15.61 13.28
N ASP A 901 -18.69 16.09 14.08
CA ASP A 901 -19.70 15.23 14.67
C ASP A 901 -20.52 14.53 13.61
N TRP A 902 -20.92 15.22 12.55
CA TRP A 902 -21.65 14.62 11.45
C TRP A 902 -20.89 13.48 10.77
N MET A 903 -19.54 13.62 10.54
CA MET A 903 -18.75 12.61 9.83
C MET A 903 -18.21 11.49 10.73
N LEU A 904 -17.98 11.75 12.03
CA LEU A 904 -17.40 10.79 12.96
C LEU A 904 -18.45 9.73 13.34
N ARG A 905 -18.10 8.44 13.21
CA ARG A 905 -18.99 7.35 13.61
C ARG A 905 -19.13 7.23 15.12
N LYS A 906 -20.18 6.55 15.60
CA LYS A 906 -20.32 6.20 17.01
C LYS A 906 -19.13 5.30 17.46
N GLY A 907 -18.51 5.64 18.56
CA GLY A 907 -17.27 5.02 19.03
C GLY A 907 -16.01 5.49 18.30
N GLY A 908 -16.14 6.40 17.33
CA GLY A 908 -14.99 7.04 16.68
C GLY A 908 -14.24 7.97 17.62
N GLN A 909 -12.99 8.30 17.29
CA GLN A 909 -12.09 9.05 18.15
C GLN A 909 -11.60 10.34 17.49
N ALA A 910 -11.42 11.40 18.26
CA ALA A 910 -10.91 12.66 17.71
C ALA A 910 -9.75 13.19 18.55
N PHE A 911 -8.67 13.55 17.85
CA PHE A 911 -7.45 14.09 18.45
C PHE A 911 -7.18 15.48 17.89
N PHE A 912 -7.10 16.46 18.78
CA PHE A 912 -6.78 17.84 18.43
C PHE A 912 -5.48 18.25 19.09
N VAL A 913 -4.49 18.62 18.27
CA VAL A 913 -3.23 19.18 18.76
C VAL A 913 -3.34 20.69 18.76
N ILE A 914 -3.46 21.29 19.93
CA ILE A 914 -3.74 22.72 20.11
C ILE A 914 -2.86 23.33 21.20
N GLY A 915 -2.49 24.60 21.03
CA GLY A 915 -1.79 25.39 22.04
C GLY A 915 -2.58 26.61 22.48
N ASP A 916 -2.38 26.99 23.73
CA ASP A 916 -2.92 28.24 24.25
C ASP A 916 -2.11 29.44 23.75
N ASN A 917 -2.77 30.58 23.62
CA ASN A 917 -2.17 31.83 23.19
C ASN A 917 -2.31 32.91 24.28
N ARG A 918 -1.65 34.04 24.08
CA ARG A 918 -1.71 35.19 25.01
C ARG A 918 -1.93 36.46 24.23
N THR A 919 -2.70 37.38 24.80
CA THR A 919 -2.91 38.71 24.27
C THR A 919 -2.90 39.74 25.38
N THR A 920 -2.62 40.98 25.04
CA THR A 920 -2.72 42.08 26.00
C THR A 920 -4.02 42.84 25.70
N ALA A 921 -4.91 42.99 26.66
CA ALA A 921 -6.10 43.78 26.59
C ALA A 921 -6.10 44.85 27.69
N GLY A 922 -6.19 46.11 27.30
CA GLY A 922 -5.87 47.23 28.19
C GLY A 922 -4.40 47.12 28.67
N ASP A 923 -4.21 47.04 29.95
CA ASP A 923 -2.95 46.89 30.67
C ASP A 923 -2.66 45.45 31.14
N LYS A 924 -3.60 44.53 30.97
CA LYS A 924 -3.52 43.14 31.46
C LYS A 924 -3.21 42.14 30.36
N GLU A 925 -2.30 41.20 30.68
CA GLU A 925 -2.12 39.99 29.83
C GLU A 925 -3.27 39.01 30.11
N ILE A 926 -3.94 38.57 29.04
CA ILE A 926 -5.03 37.58 29.06
C ILE A 926 -4.55 36.33 28.32
N ARG A 927 -4.67 35.18 28.98
CA ARG A 927 -4.45 33.85 28.35
C ARG A 927 -5.70 33.44 27.57
N ILE A 928 -5.54 33.12 26.31
CA ILE A 928 -6.58 32.54 25.45
C ILE A 928 -6.47 31.03 25.59
N GLN A 929 -7.33 30.46 26.42
CA GLN A 929 -7.33 29.01 26.74
C GLN A 929 -8.04 28.22 25.63
N SER A 930 -7.41 28.16 24.44
CA SER A 930 -7.96 27.48 23.28
C SER A 930 -8.24 26.01 23.57
N GLY A 931 -7.35 25.34 24.32
CA GLY A 931 -7.53 23.94 24.70
C GLY A 931 -8.83 23.73 25.50
N GLN A 932 -9.08 24.56 26.54
CA GLN A 932 -10.29 24.46 27.33
C GLN A 932 -11.55 24.77 26.52
N ALA A 933 -11.50 25.79 25.66
CA ALA A 933 -12.63 26.11 24.79
C ALA A 933 -13.00 24.94 23.85
N LEU A 934 -12.03 24.29 23.23
CA LEU A 934 -12.26 23.13 22.38
C LEU A 934 -12.79 21.92 23.18
N GLN A 935 -12.38 21.76 24.45
CA GLN A 935 -12.94 20.72 25.33
C GLN A 935 -14.44 20.96 25.55
N GLU A 936 -14.84 22.20 25.89
CA GLU A 936 -16.23 22.54 26.10
C GLU A 936 -17.06 22.36 24.85
N ILE A 937 -16.54 22.71 23.67
CA ILE A 937 -17.21 22.50 22.37
C ILE A 937 -17.47 21.01 22.15
N GLY A 938 -16.45 20.15 22.30
CA GLY A 938 -16.61 18.69 22.11
C GLY A 938 -17.62 18.09 23.10
N ILE A 939 -17.55 18.48 24.37
CA ILE A 939 -18.48 18.00 25.41
C ILE A 939 -19.91 18.46 25.09
N SER A 940 -20.11 19.69 24.58
CA SER A 940 -21.43 20.21 24.21
C SER A 940 -22.10 19.43 23.06
N LEU A 941 -21.29 18.73 22.24
CA LEU A 941 -21.76 17.82 21.19
C LEU A 941 -21.99 16.38 21.68
N GLY A 942 -21.80 16.13 22.97
CA GLY A 942 -21.99 14.82 23.59
C GLY A 942 -20.76 13.91 23.55
N TRP A 943 -19.60 14.43 23.15
CA TRP A 943 -18.37 13.65 23.16
C TRP A 943 -17.81 13.50 24.57
N LYS A 944 -17.18 12.36 24.83
CA LYS A 944 -16.48 12.11 26.09
C LYS A 944 -15.01 12.47 25.92
N LEU A 945 -14.48 13.39 26.74
CA LEU A 945 -13.04 13.62 26.84
C LEU A 945 -12.39 12.38 27.48
N ALA A 946 -11.58 11.71 26.72
CA ALA A 946 -10.86 10.50 27.17
C ALA A 946 -9.58 10.87 27.91
N ASP A 947 -8.84 11.87 27.38
CA ASP A 947 -7.58 12.35 28.00
C ASP A 947 -7.17 13.73 27.47
N THR A 948 -6.27 14.40 28.20
CA THR A 948 -5.57 15.62 27.78
C THR A 948 -4.06 15.41 28.01
N ILE A 949 -3.32 15.18 26.93
CA ILE A 949 -1.91 14.86 26.98
C ILE A 949 -1.08 16.13 26.75
N PRO A 950 -0.28 16.62 27.71
CA PRO A 950 0.53 17.81 27.53
C PRO A 950 1.73 17.54 26.61
N ILE A 951 2.02 18.48 25.71
CA ILE A 951 3.19 18.46 24.84
C ILE A 951 4.06 19.68 25.14
N THR A 952 5.28 19.47 25.54
CA THR A 952 6.25 20.54 25.68
C THR A 952 6.84 20.87 24.31
N VAL A 953 6.63 22.09 23.84
CA VAL A 953 7.22 22.60 22.60
C VAL A 953 8.56 23.24 22.90
N THR A 954 9.64 22.70 22.37
CA THR A 954 10.96 23.30 22.48
C THR A 954 11.27 24.15 21.25
N THR A 955 11.60 25.38 21.47
CA THR A 955 12.08 26.30 20.45
C THR A 955 13.58 26.08 20.23
N GLU A 956 13.94 25.52 19.04
CA GLU A 956 15.36 25.36 18.65
C GLU A 956 16.08 26.71 18.47
N ASN A 957 15.34 27.82 18.29
CA ASN A 957 15.88 29.17 18.10
C ASN A 957 15.53 30.06 19.30
N ARG A 958 16.49 30.30 20.22
CA ARG A 958 16.37 31.17 21.36
C ARG A 958 16.05 32.67 21.05
N LEU A 959 16.16 33.08 19.80
CA LEU A 959 15.90 34.48 19.38
C LEU A 959 14.41 34.87 19.34
N HIS A 960 13.46 33.93 19.40
CA HIS A 960 12.03 34.20 19.34
C HIS A 960 11.22 33.75 20.56
N VAL A 961 11.89 33.48 21.69
CA VAL A 961 11.29 32.89 22.91
C VAL A 961 10.18 33.76 23.53
N LYS A 962 10.23 35.10 23.37
CA LYS A 962 9.27 36.02 24.03
C LYS A 962 7.82 35.90 23.57
N ASN A 963 7.54 35.27 22.36
CA ASN A 963 6.18 35.17 21.79
C ASN A 963 5.87 33.75 21.29
N SER A 964 6.64 32.72 21.68
CA SER A 964 6.38 31.34 21.24
C SER A 964 5.41 30.65 22.18
N ILE A 965 4.52 29.85 21.60
CA ILE A 965 3.68 28.89 22.32
C ILE A 965 4.62 27.83 22.89
N THR A 966 4.71 27.75 24.23
CA THR A 966 5.61 26.82 24.93
C THR A 966 4.93 25.53 25.37
N GLU A 967 3.59 25.51 25.36
CA GLU A 967 2.79 24.39 25.81
C GLU A 967 1.68 24.11 24.79
N ASN A 968 1.66 22.92 24.26
CA ASN A 968 0.56 22.38 23.49
C ASN A 968 -0.08 21.21 24.25
N SER A 969 -1.29 20.85 23.88
CA SER A 969 -1.97 19.67 24.41
C SER A 969 -2.59 18.87 23.28
N ILE A 970 -2.63 17.56 23.45
CA ILE A 970 -3.48 16.69 22.64
C ILE A 970 -4.77 16.49 23.41
N LEU A 971 -5.88 16.94 22.83
CA LEU A 971 -7.20 16.65 23.36
C LEU A 971 -7.69 15.38 22.70
N TRP A 972 -7.99 14.36 23.47
CA TRP A 972 -8.47 13.07 22.99
C TRP A 972 -9.92 12.85 23.40
N PHE A 973 -10.81 12.75 22.40
CA PHE A 973 -12.23 12.51 22.58
C PHE A 973 -12.67 11.16 22.01
N LYS A 974 -13.77 10.64 22.56
CA LYS A 974 -14.56 9.52 22.01
C LYS A 974 -16.00 9.98 21.82
N LYS A 975 -16.53 9.72 20.60
CA LYS A 975 -17.95 10.00 20.27
C LYS A 975 -18.88 8.89 20.75
#